data_2c2f28f96ce037ad25eb7360b37c53b4
#
_entry.id   2c2f28f96ce037ad25eb7360b37c53b4
#
_cell.length_a   1.000
_cell.length_b   1.000
_cell.length_c   1.000
_cell.angle_alpha   90.00
_cell.angle_beta   90.00
_cell.angle_gamma   90.00
#
_symmetry.space_group_name_H-M   'P 1'
#
loop_
_entity.id
_entity.type
_entity.pdbx_description
1 polymer ?
#
loop_
_entity_poly.entity_id
_entity_poly.type
_entity_poly.pdbx_seq_one_letter_code
_entity_poly.pdbx_strand_id
1 'polypeptide(L)'
;MIFAILCFHRIILGESPPPAPRACFGREGLIEKVVEFAEHLEPIALIGAGGIGKTSVALSVLHDDRIKNRFGENRRFIRCDQFPASRTQFLARLSKAIGAGIENPEDLEPLRPLLSSKEMLIILDNADSILDPQGTNAREIYLVVDELCQFKTISLFITSRITTVPGYCKRPEIPTLSMESACDIFYGIYGNGRRADIIDDLLRRLDFHALSITLLATTASQNMWDFDRLAEEWNVRHAQVLQTDHNGSLAATIELSLDSPTFRKLGPNARDLLGVVAFFPQGVGEKNLDWLFPTIPDRKNIFDKFCVLSLTHRSNGFITMLAPIRDYLGLQDPNPSPLLGATKDCYFTRLSVDLYPGKPGFDEARWMTSEDVNVEHLLDFFTSTDTNSGGAWDACIHFMDHLRWHKPRLTVLMPKVEGLPDDHRSKPECLISLSQLFDQTGNDPERKRLLTHALKLGRQRGSNSQVARALGELADANRQLHLHEEGVQQAKEGSEIYKQLGDTAGQADCLVALAWLLSDGRQLDAAEDTASYTIGLLEDRGLLACRCHRILGEVYRAKGDKEKSIRHFEKALGIASPLNWHGQLFWIHFALAQLFHDEDEFNDANTHVEQAKSHTTGHPYNICRAMEMQARIWYGQHRFQEAKSEGSCALEIYEKLGAEGDAGRCRNLLQLLNEE
;
A
#
# COMPACT_ATOMS: atom_id res chain seq x y z
N MET A 1 16.99 -6.38 -30.34
CA MET A 1 15.53 -6.47 -30.36
C MET A 1 14.95 -7.41 -29.28
N ILE A 2 15.47 -8.61 -29.06
CA ILE A 2 14.96 -9.53 -27.99
C ILE A 2 15.42 -9.11 -26.58
N PHE A 3 16.57 -8.47 -26.43
CA PHE A 3 17.09 -8.00 -25.12
C PHE A 3 16.43 -6.71 -24.61
N ALA A 4 15.99 -5.82 -25.49
CA ALA A 4 15.26 -4.60 -25.11
C ALA A 4 13.83 -4.91 -24.63
N ILE A 5 13.18 -5.95 -25.20
CA ILE A 5 11.86 -6.43 -24.74
C ILE A 5 11.95 -7.14 -23.39
N LEU A 6 13.08 -7.75 -23.04
CA LEU A 6 13.30 -8.40 -21.74
C LEU A 6 13.64 -7.45 -20.59
N CYS A 7 14.15 -6.24 -20.85
CA CYS A 7 14.38 -5.23 -19.82
C CYS A 7 13.11 -4.46 -19.42
N PHE A 8 12.11 -4.37 -20.32
CA PHE A 8 10.81 -3.74 -20.03
C PHE A 8 9.81 -4.67 -19.33
N HIS A 9 10.11 -5.97 -19.23
CA HIS A 9 9.35 -6.91 -18.42
C HIS A 9 10.03 -7.17 -17.06
N ARG A 10 10.47 -6.18 -16.34
CA ARG A 10 10.17 -6.20 -14.91
C ARG A 10 8.66 -5.93 -14.76
N ILE A 11 7.87 -6.88 -15.24
CA ILE A 11 6.60 -7.22 -14.65
C ILE A 11 6.92 -7.20 -13.15
N ILE A 12 6.37 -6.24 -12.42
CA ILE A 12 6.24 -6.40 -10.98
C ILE A 12 5.50 -7.72 -10.90
N LEU A 13 6.21 -8.78 -10.55
CA LEU A 13 5.63 -10.11 -10.43
C LEU A 13 4.50 -9.92 -9.45
N GLY A 14 3.26 -10.05 -9.91
CA GLY A 14 2.09 -9.90 -9.07
C GLY A 14 2.30 -10.77 -7.84
N GLU A 15 1.75 -10.41 -6.70
CA GLU A 15 1.96 -11.14 -5.46
C GLU A 15 1.79 -12.64 -5.72
N SER A 16 2.76 -13.44 -5.28
CA SER A 16 2.70 -14.89 -5.46
C SER A 16 1.43 -15.43 -4.80
N PRO A 17 0.69 -16.32 -5.45
CA PRO A 17 -0.52 -16.89 -4.89
C PRO A 17 -0.24 -17.51 -3.51
N PRO A 18 -1.16 -17.42 -2.54
CA PRO A 18 -1.04 -18.13 -1.28
C PRO A 18 -0.87 -19.65 -1.52
N PRO A 19 -0.24 -20.39 -0.59
CA PRO A 19 -0.07 -21.83 -0.74
C PRO A 19 -1.42 -22.56 -0.79
N ALA A 20 -1.44 -23.75 -1.42
CA ALA A 20 -2.60 -24.61 -1.41
C ALA A 20 -3.00 -24.98 0.03
N PRO A 21 -4.30 -25.17 0.33
CA PRO A 21 -4.71 -25.66 1.63
C PRO A 21 -4.16 -27.07 1.85
N ARG A 22 -3.82 -27.41 3.09
CA ARG A 22 -3.28 -28.76 3.41
C ARG A 22 -4.26 -29.88 3.06
N ALA A 23 -5.56 -29.61 3.19
CA ALA A 23 -6.66 -30.49 2.80
C ALA A 23 -7.94 -29.68 2.62
N CYS A 24 -8.83 -30.15 1.73
CA CYS A 24 -10.14 -29.55 1.49
C CYS A 24 -11.15 -30.69 1.37
N PHE A 25 -11.48 -31.30 2.51
CA PHE A 25 -12.31 -32.50 2.57
C PHE A 25 -13.76 -32.23 2.14
N GLY A 26 -14.34 -33.13 1.34
CA GLY A 26 -15.76 -33.14 0.96
C GLY A 26 -16.19 -31.96 0.12
N ARG A 27 -15.25 -31.33 -0.60
CA ARG A 27 -15.50 -30.20 -1.50
C ARG A 27 -15.13 -30.49 -2.97
N GLU A 28 -14.75 -31.71 -3.28
CA GLU A 28 -14.21 -32.13 -4.58
C GLU A 28 -15.20 -31.77 -5.70
N GLY A 29 -16.49 -32.12 -5.56
CA GLY A 29 -17.51 -31.80 -6.56
C GLY A 29 -17.81 -30.30 -6.70
N LEU A 30 -17.64 -29.51 -5.62
CA LEU A 30 -17.77 -28.07 -5.67
C LEU A 30 -16.56 -27.44 -6.37
N ILE A 31 -15.35 -27.91 -6.04
CA ILE A 31 -14.09 -27.45 -6.69
C ILE A 31 -14.16 -27.74 -8.18
N GLU A 32 -14.55 -28.96 -8.59
CA GLU A 32 -14.71 -29.36 -9.99
C GLU A 32 -15.62 -28.38 -10.75
N LYS A 33 -16.80 -28.10 -10.19
CA LYS A 33 -17.79 -27.20 -10.78
C LYS A 33 -17.27 -25.75 -10.87
N VAL A 34 -16.54 -25.26 -9.87
CA VAL A 34 -15.96 -23.91 -9.86
C VAL A 34 -14.82 -23.82 -10.86
N VAL A 35 -13.98 -24.85 -10.99
CA VAL A 35 -12.94 -24.95 -12.02
C VAL A 35 -13.55 -24.90 -13.41
N GLU A 36 -14.62 -25.64 -13.68
CA GLU A 36 -15.34 -25.62 -14.95
C GLU A 36 -15.84 -24.20 -15.31
N PHE A 37 -16.45 -23.48 -14.37
CA PHE A 37 -16.87 -22.10 -14.59
C PHE A 37 -15.67 -21.18 -14.88
N ALA A 38 -14.56 -21.34 -14.14
CA ALA A 38 -13.36 -20.55 -14.33
C ALA A 38 -12.71 -20.80 -15.70
N GLU A 39 -12.71 -22.05 -16.18
CA GLU A 39 -12.26 -22.40 -17.54
C GLU A 39 -13.12 -21.75 -18.63
N HIS A 40 -14.39 -21.47 -18.37
CA HIS A 40 -15.27 -20.75 -19.31
C HIS A 40 -15.24 -19.22 -19.13
N LEU A 41 -14.34 -18.69 -18.29
CA LEU A 41 -14.22 -17.26 -17.97
C LEU A 41 -15.54 -16.68 -17.41
N GLU A 42 -16.34 -17.51 -16.75
CA GLU A 42 -17.57 -17.06 -16.12
C GLU A 42 -17.26 -16.45 -14.74
N PRO A 43 -17.90 -15.32 -14.36
CA PRO A 43 -17.77 -14.78 -13.01
C PRO A 43 -18.48 -15.69 -12.00
N ILE A 44 -17.85 -15.90 -10.83
CA ILE A 44 -18.26 -16.88 -9.83
C ILE A 44 -18.39 -16.18 -8.48
N ALA A 45 -19.41 -16.51 -7.70
CA ALA A 45 -19.55 -16.05 -6.33
C ALA A 45 -19.89 -17.22 -5.40
N LEU A 46 -18.99 -17.55 -4.48
CA LEU A 46 -19.27 -18.45 -3.35
C LEU A 46 -19.81 -17.65 -2.15
N ILE A 47 -21.09 -17.84 -1.86
CA ILE A 47 -21.78 -17.13 -0.78
C ILE A 47 -22.12 -18.11 0.32
N GLY A 48 -21.83 -17.78 1.58
CA GLY A 48 -22.14 -18.64 2.71
C GLY A 48 -21.54 -18.14 4.03
N ALA A 49 -21.92 -18.77 5.13
CA ALA A 49 -21.47 -18.41 6.46
C ALA A 49 -19.94 -18.35 6.62
N GLY A 50 -19.46 -17.57 7.59
CA GLY A 50 -18.05 -17.53 7.94
C GLY A 50 -17.54 -18.90 8.40
N GLY A 51 -16.35 -19.30 7.99
CA GLY A 51 -15.76 -20.59 8.42
C GLY A 51 -16.27 -21.85 7.73
N ILE A 52 -17.18 -21.73 6.74
CA ILE A 52 -17.72 -22.90 5.99
C ILE A 52 -16.72 -23.50 4.99
N GLY A 53 -15.58 -22.82 4.74
CA GLY A 53 -14.54 -23.31 3.84
C GLY A 53 -14.44 -22.62 2.47
N LYS A 54 -15.07 -21.45 2.25
CA LYS A 54 -15.02 -20.69 0.98
C LYS A 54 -13.60 -20.42 0.50
N THR A 55 -12.77 -19.88 1.38
CA THR A 55 -11.35 -19.59 1.10
C THR A 55 -10.56 -20.86 0.75
N SER A 56 -10.85 -21.98 1.45
CA SER A 56 -10.20 -23.26 1.12
C SER A 56 -10.57 -23.76 -0.28
N VAL A 57 -11.84 -23.63 -0.68
CA VAL A 57 -12.27 -23.94 -2.06
C VAL A 57 -11.57 -23.01 -3.06
N ALA A 58 -11.54 -21.71 -2.78
CA ALA A 58 -10.89 -20.72 -3.67
C ALA A 58 -9.40 -21.01 -3.86
N LEU A 59 -8.69 -21.36 -2.79
CA LEU A 59 -7.29 -21.77 -2.85
C LEU A 59 -7.11 -23.12 -3.57
N SER A 60 -8.00 -24.08 -3.38
CA SER A 60 -7.95 -25.36 -4.10
C SER A 60 -8.12 -25.15 -5.61
N VAL A 61 -9.07 -24.31 -6.02
CA VAL A 61 -9.27 -23.92 -7.43
C VAL A 61 -8.03 -23.22 -7.98
N LEU A 62 -7.45 -22.27 -7.23
CA LEU A 62 -6.26 -21.52 -7.63
C LEU A 62 -5.08 -22.44 -7.94
N HIS A 63 -4.99 -23.57 -7.25
CA HIS A 63 -3.94 -24.57 -7.38
C HIS A 63 -4.32 -25.81 -8.18
N ASP A 64 -5.53 -25.87 -8.75
CA ASP A 64 -5.95 -26.95 -9.67
C ASP A 64 -5.06 -26.93 -10.92
N ASP A 65 -4.71 -28.11 -11.43
CA ASP A 65 -3.77 -28.22 -12.56
C ASP A 65 -4.36 -27.68 -13.87
N ARG A 66 -5.66 -27.75 -14.10
CA ARG A 66 -6.32 -27.15 -15.26
C ARG A 66 -6.22 -25.62 -15.20
N ILE A 67 -6.44 -25.05 -14.03
CA ILE A 67 -6.31 -23.60 -13.76
C ILE A 67 -4.86 -23.13 -13.91
N LYS A 68 -3.90 -23.90 -13.40
CA LYS A 68 -2.46 -23.61 -13.62
C LYS A 68 -2.09 -23.64 -15.09
N ASN A 69 -2.57 -24.65 -15.82
CA ASN A 69 -2.26 -24.80 -17.24
C ASN A 69 -2.89 -23.68 -18.09
N ARG A 70 -4.12 -23.26 -17.78
CA ARG A 70 -4.83 -22.22 -18.51
C ARG A 70 -4.29 -20.81 -18.24
N PHE A 71 -4.20 -20.42 -16.96
CA PHE A 71 -3.88 -19.05 -16.58
C PHE A 71 -2.41 -18.84 -16.25
N GLY A 72 -1.62 -19.88 -16.05
CA GLY A 72 -0.19 -19.79 -15.72
C GLY A 72 0.07 -18.86 -14.54
N GLU A 73 0.90 -17.85 -14.78
CA GLU A 73 1.23 -16.82 -13.80
C GLU A 73 0.15 -15.73 -13.66
N ASN A 74 -0.93 -15.77 -14.45
CA ASN A 74 -2.00 -14.77 -14.39
C ASN A 74 -3.11 -15.16 -13.39
N ARG A 75 -2.77 -15.88 -12.34
CA ARG A 75 -3.66 -16.21 -11.22
C ARG A 75 -3.43 -15.24 -10.07
N ARG A 76 -4.45 -14.52 -9.67
CA ARG A 76 -4.37 -13.44 -8.67
C ARG A 76 -5.28 -13.74 -7.50
N PHE A 77 -4.80 -13.47 -6.29
CA PHE A 77 -5.55 -13.66 -5.05
C PHE A 77 -5.50 -12.38 -4.22
N ILE A 78 -6.65 -11.77 -3.97
CA ILE A 78 -6.78 -10.51 -3.25
C ILE A 78 -7.63 -10.75 -2.00
N ARG A 79 -7.05 -10.56 -0.83
CA ARG A 79 -7.78 -10.58 0.44
C ARG A 79 -8.39 -9.22 0.71
N CYS A 80 -9.70 -9.14 0.63
CA CYS A 80 -10.44 -7.88 0.76
C CYS A 80 -10.54 -7.38 2.21
N ASP A 81 -10.33 -8.25 3.19
CA ASP A 81 -10.31 -7.92 4.63
C ASP A 81 -8.97 -7.32 5.11
N GLN A 82 -7.98 -7.16 4.23
CA GLN A 82 -6.64 -6.67 4.57
C GLN A 82 -6.40 -5.20 4.20
N PHE A 83 -7.40 -4.47 3.75
CA PHE A 83 -7.30 -3.05 3.44
C PHE A 83 -8.61 -2.33 3.69
N PRO A 84 -8.59 -1.00 3.91
CA PRO A 84 -9.80 -0.22 4.13
C PRO A 84 -10.75 -0.28 2.94
N ALA A 85 -12.05 -0.33 3.22
CA ALA A 85 -13.09 -0.38 2.20
C ALA A 85 -13.23 0.99 1.50
N SER A 86 -12.30 1.32 0.60
CA SER A 86 -12.38 2.49 -0.28
C SER A 86 -12.09 2.11 -1.74
N ARG A 87 -12.71 2.83 -2.67
CA ARG A 87 -12.51 2.61 -4.11
C ARG A 87 -11.04 2.71 -4.50
N THR A 88 -10.36 3.75 -4.04
CA THR A 88 -8.95 4.00 -4.35
C THR A 88 -8.05 2.88 -3.84
N GLN A 89 -8.26 2.41 -2.60
CA GLN A 89 -7.48 1.30 -2.03
C GLN A 89 -7.74 -0.02 -2.76
N PHE A 90 -8.99 -0.29 -3.12
CA PHE A 90 -9.33 -1.48 -3.90
C PHE A 90 -8.65 -1.46 -5.27
N LEU A 91 -8.72 -0.34 -6.00
CA LEU A 91 -8.08 -0.18 -7.30
C LEU A 91 -6.55 -0.26 -7.22
N ALA A 92 -5.93 0.35 -6.22
CA ALA A 92 -4.49 0.25 -5.97
C ALA A 92 -4.07 -1.19 -5.67
N ARG A 93 -4.87 -1.92 -4.87
CA ARG A 93 -4.62 -3.33 -4.56
C ARG A 93 -4.78 -4.22 -5.79
N LEU A 94 -5.80 -3.97 -6.60
CA LEU A 94 -6.02 -4.64 -7.88
C LEU A 94 -4.85 -4.40 -8.84
N SER A 95 -4.45 -3.14 -9.03
CA SER A 95 -3.31 -2.75 -9.87
C SER A 95 -2.04 -3.50 -9.48
N LYS A 96 -1.73 -3.53 -8.17
CA LYS A 96 -0.60 -4.26 -7.63
C LYS A 96 -0.71 -5.77 -7.91
N ALA A 97 -1.87 -6.36 -7.65
CA ALA A 97 -2.10 -7.80 -7.84
C ALA A 97 -1.91 -8.23 -9.29
N ILE A 98 -2.43 -7.46 -10.26
CA ILE A 98 -2.29 -7.79 -11.69
C ILE A 98 -0.92 -7.40 -12.27
N GLY A 99 -0.09 -6.68 -11.51
CA GLY A 99 1.23 -6.25 -11.95
C GLY A 99 1.21 -5.05 -12.91
N ALA A 100 0.18 -4.20 -12.83
CA ALA A 100 0.06 -3.02 -13.69
C ALA A 100 1.04 -1.90 -13.32
N GLY A 101 1.57 -1.89 -12.08
CA GLY A 101 2.53 -0.88 -11.63
C GLY A 101 1.94 0.53 -11.45
N ILE A 102 0.61 0.67 -11.52
CA ILE A 102 -0.09 1.94 -11.33
C ILE A 102 -0.48 2.03 -9.86
N GLU A 103 0.09 3.00 -9.14
CA GLU A 103 -0.03 3.06 -7.68
C GLU A 103 -1.40 3.57 -7.19
N ASN A 104 -2.02 4.50 -7.91
CA ASN A 104 -3.30 5.10 -7.52
C ASN A 104 -4.24 5.28 -8.73
N PRO A 105 -4.76 4.20 -9.31
CA PRO A 105 -5.74 4.35 -10.36
C PRO A 105 -7.05 4.92 -9.78
N GLU A 106 -7.58 5.97 -10.41
CA GLU A 106 -8.86 6.56 -10.00
C GLU A 106 -10.06 5.70 -10.46
N ASP A 107 -9.87 4.95 -11.54
CA ASP A 107 -10.85 4.03 -12.12
C ASP A 107 -10.16 2.82 -12.77
N LEU A 108 -10.91 2.01 -13.52
CA LEU A 108 -10.38 0.85 -14.24
C LEU A 108 -9.74 1.20 -15.60
N GLU A 109 -9.93 2.40 -16.14
CA GLU A 109 -9.44 2.76 -17.47
C GLU A 109 -7.91 2.55 -17.62
N PRO A 110 -7.06 2.99 -16.69
CA PRO A 110 -5.62 2.74 -16.79
C PRO A 110 -5.23 1.25 -16.71
N LEU A 111 -6.08 0.41 -16.13
CA LEU A 111 -5.86 -1.03 -15.99
C LEU A 111 -6.44 -1.83 -17.18
N ARG A 112 -7.37 -1.24 -17.94
CA ARG A 112 -8.12 -1.88 -19.02
C ARG A 112 -7.23 -2.54 -20.09
N PRO A 113 -6.12 -1.94 -20.56
CA PRO A 113 -5.26 -2.59 -21.55
C PRO A 113 -4.70 -3.92 -21.05
N LEU A 114 -4.27 -3.98 -19.78
CA LEU A 114 -3.73 -5.20 -19.17
C LEU A 114 -4.84 -6.23 -18.91
N LEU A 115 -5.98 -5.77 -18.38
CA LEU A 115 -7.15 -6.62 -18.11
C LEU A 115 -7.74 -7.24 -19.40
N SER A 116 -7.59 -6.56 -20.55
CA SER A 116 -8.09 -7.05 -21.85
C SER A 116 -7.06 -7.85 -22.66
N SER A 117 -5.78 -7.80 -22.29
CA SER A 117 -4.70 -8.40 -23.11
C SER A 117 -4.44 -9.87 -22.85
N LYS A 118 -4.81 -10.38 -21.65
CA LYS A 118 -4.49 -11.73 -21.20
C LYS A 118 -5.63 -12.34 -20.41
N GLU A 119 -5.83 -13.64 -20.54
CA GLU A 119 -6.75 -14.36 -19.66
C GLU A 119 -6.17 -14.39 -18.23
N MET A 120 -7.02 -14.05 -17.25
CA MET A 120 -6.66 -14.01 -15.82
C MET A 120 -7.74 -14.66 -14.96
N LEU A 121 -7.33 -15.36 -13.92
CA LEU A 121 -8.18 -15.69 -12.79
C LEU A 121 -7.88 -14.69 -11.65
N ILE A 122 -8.89 -13.92 -11.26
CA ILE A 122 -8.80 -12.98 -10.13
C ILE A 122 -9.75 -13.47 -9.04
N ILE A 123 -9.20 -13.78 -7.86
CA ILE A 123 -9.97 -14.19 -6.68
C ILE A 123 -10.05 -13.00 -5.72
N LEU A 124 -11.27 -12.59 -5.38
CA LEU A 124 -11.57 -11.63 -4.32
C LEU A 124 -12.08 -12.40 -3.10
N ASP A 125 -11.19 -12.60 -2.13
CA ASP A 125 -11.53 -13.34 -0.91
C ASP A 125 -12.00 -12.41 0.21
N ASN A 126 -13.06 -12.80 0.95
CA ASN A 126 -13.75 -11.99 1.97
C ASN A 126 -14.28 -10.65 1.42
N ALA A 127 -14.90 -10.67 0.24
CA ALA A 127 -15.38 -9.46 -0.44
C ALA A 127 -16.51 -8.73 0.33
N ASP A 128 -17.17 -9.40 1.29
CA ASP A 128 -18.09 -8.74 2.21
C ASP A 128 -17.44 -7.56 2.97
N SER A 129 -16.15 -7.62 3.25
CA SER A 129 -15.43 -6.53 3.92
C SER A 129 -15.43 -5.20 3.12
N ILE A 130 -15.60 -5.26 1.80
CA ILE A 130 -15.58 -4.10 0.92
C ILE A 130 -16.93 -3.87 0.19
N LEU A 131 -17.83 -4.85 0.19
CA LEU A 131 -19.14 -4.80 -0.49
C LEU A 131 -20.33 -4.68 0.48
N ASP A 132 -20.09 -4.53 1.79
CA ASP A 132 -21.14 -4.38 2.78
C ASP A 132 -21.98 -3.12 2.47
N PRO A 133 -23.30 -3.23 2.21
CA PRO A 133 -24.15 -2.10 1.90
C PRO A 133 -24.18 -0.99 2.95
N GLN A 134 -23.82 -1.30 4.19
CA GLN A 134 -23.69 -0.32 5.28
C GLN A 134 -22.39 0.47 5.24
N GLY A 135 -21.41 0.04 4.44
CA GLY A 135 -20.15 0.74 4.24
C GLY A 135 -20.31 1.99 3.36
N THR A 136 -19.67 3.09 3.74
CA THR A 136 -19.77 4.40 3.06
C THR A 136 -19.35 4.36 1.58
N ASN A 137 -18.46 3.47 1.19
CA ASN A 137 -17.89 3.36 -0.17
C ASN A 137 -18.33 2.08 -0.92
N ALA A 138 -19.20 1.26 -0.34
CA ALA A 138 -19.57 -0.06 -0.87
C ALA A 138 -20.15 0.03 -2.29
N ARG A 139 -20.96 1.06 -2.57
CA ARG A 139 -21.57 1.26 -3.89
C ARG A 139 -20.54 1.53 -4.99
N GLU A 140 -19.52 2.34 -4.69
CA GLU A 140 -18.48 2.66 -5.66
C GLU A 140 -17.60 1.44 -5.96
N ILE A 141 -17.26 0.67 -4.93
CA ILE A 141 -16.49 -0.56 -5.08
C ILE A 141 -17.31 -1.61 -5.84
N TYR A 142 -18.62 -1.72 -5.54
CA TYR A 142 -19.52 -2.63 -6.27
C TYR A 142 -19.50 -2.34 -7.78
N LEU A 143 -19.54 -1.07 -8.21
CA LEU A 143 -19.48 -0.71 -9.63
C LEU A 143 -18.18 -1.17 -10.29
N VAL A 144 -17.06 -1.07 -9.59
CA VAL A 144 -15.77 -1.57 -10.09
C VAL A 144 -15.78 -3.10 -10.20
N VAL A 145 -16.32 -3.81 -9.21
CA VAL A 145 -16.44 -5.28 -9.25
C VAL A 145 -17.40 -5.72 -10.35
N ASP A 146 -18.49 -5.01 -10.55
CA ASP A 146 -19.46 -5.27 -11.64
C ASP A 146 -18.81 -5.10 -13.02
N GLU A 147 -18.01 -4.04 -13.21
CA GLU A 147 -17.25 -3.81 -14.43
C GLU A 147 -16.18 -4.89 -14.64
N LEU A 148 -15.46 -5.32 -13.60
CA LEU A 148 -14.49 -6.42 -13.71
C LEU A 148 -15.13 -7.73 -14.20
N CYS A 149 -16.35 -8.02 -13.79
CA CYS A 149 -17.10 -9.18 -14.26
C CYS A 149 -17.43 -9.14 -15.76
N GLN A 150 -17.39 -7.96 -16.39
CA GLN A 150 -17.76 -7.80 -17.81
C GLN A 150 -16.59 -8.04 -18.78
N PHE A 151 -15.35 -8.12 -18.26
CA PHE A 151 -14.19 -8.43 -19.08
C PHE A 151 -14.22 -9.89 -19.55
N LYS A 152 -14.22 -10.11 -20.85
CA LYS A 152 -14.23 -11.47 -21.46
C LYS A 152 -12.94 -12.26 -21.26
N THR A 153 -11.91 -11.62 -20.75
CA THR A 153 -10.58 -12.16 -20.46
C THR A 153 -10.40 -12.50 -18.99
N ILE A 154 -11.38 -12.20 -18.14
CA ILE A 154 -11.27 -12.37 -16.69
C ILE A 154 -12.29 -13.39 -16.20
N SER A 155 -11.82 -14.42 -15.51
CA SER A 155 -12.64 -15.19 -14.59
C SER A 155 -12.53 -14.54 -13.22
N LEU A 156 -13.58 -13.84 -12.77
CA LEU A 156 -13.64 -13.24 -11.46
C LEU A 156 -14.29 -14.21 -10.48
N PHE A 157 -13.58 -14.60 -9.43
CA PHE A 157 -14.07 -15.50 -8.40
C PHE A 157 -14.15 -14.75 -7.05
N ILE A 158 -15.37 -14.60 -6.54
CA ILE A 158 -15.69 -13.83 -5.34
C ILE A 158 -16.05 -14.79 -4.22
N THR A 159 -15.46 -14.66 -3.02
CA THR A 159 -15.98 -15.28 -1.80
C THR A 159 -16.60 -14.22 -0.91
N SER A 160 -17.79 -14.46 -0.38
CA SER A 160 -18.52 -13.47 0.42
C SER A 160 -19.44 -14.15 1.46
N ARG A 161 -19.74 -13.45 2.54
CA ARG A 161 -20.79 -13.81 3.51
C ARG A 161 -22.15 -13.21 3.15
N ILE A 162 -22.14 -12.16 2.33
CA ILE A 162 -23.34 -11.41 1.93
C ILE A 162 -23.67 -11.64 0.46
N THR A 163 -24.92 -11.44 0.10
CA THR A 163 -25.43 -11.65 -1.26
C THR A 163 -25.20 -10.45 -2.20
N THR A 164 -24.61 -9.37 -1.71
CA THR A 164 -24.32 -8.15 -2.47
C THR A 164 -23.13 -8.39 -3.41
N VAL A 165 -23.38 -9.12 -4.49
CA VAL A 165 -22.42 -9.39 -5.58
C VAL A 165 -23.15 -9.25 -6.91
N PRO A 166 -22.48 -9.01 -8.05
CA PRO A 166 -23.13 -8.89 -9.36
C PRO A 166 -24.08 -10.05 -9.65
N GLY A 167 -25.29 -9.72 -10.14
CA GLY A 167 -26.39 -10.69 -10.26
C GLY A 167 -26.16 -11.82 -11.26
N TYR A 168 -25.29 -11.62 -12.23
CA TYR A 168 -24.93 -12.60 -13.28
C TYR A 168 -23.79 -13.53 -12.87
N CYS A 169 -23.19 -13.37 -11.70
CA CYS A 169 -22.22 -14.35 -11.19
C CYS A 169 -22.88 -15.72 -11.00
N LYS A 170 -22.18 -16.78 -11.43
CA LYS A 170 -22.55 -18.16 -11.09
C LYS A 170 -22.44 -18.35 -9.57
N ARG A 171 -23.48 -18.86 -8.96
CA ARG A 171 -23.56 -19.04 -7.50
C ARG A 171 -23.74 -20.54 -7.16
N PRO A 172 -22.65 -21.34 -7.25
CA PRO A 172 -22.75 -22.73 -6.83
C PRO A 172 -23.02 -22.79 -5.33
N GLU A 173 -23.93 -23.66 -4.95
CA GLU A 173 -24.27 -23.91 -3.56
C GLU A 173 -23.06 -24.53 -2.84
N ILE A 174 -22.80 -24.09 -1.61
CA ILE A 174 -21.78 -24.68 -0.75
C ILE A 174 -22.50 -25.66 0.17
N PRO A 175 -22.41 -26.98 -0.07
CA PRO A 175 -23.07 -27.95 0.78
C PRO A 175 -22.45 -27.92 2.17
N THR A 176 -23.16 -28.39 3.19
CA THR A 176 -22.59 -28.79 4.49
C THR A 176 -21.61 -29.96 4.28
N LEU A 177 -20.65 -30.14 5.16
CA LEU A 177 -19.78 -31.31 5.09
C LEU A 177 -20.62 -32.60 5.28
N SER A 178 -20.25 -33.66 4.61
CA SER A 178 -20.78 -34.99 4.93
C SER A 178 -20.27 -35.44 6.31
N MET A 179 -20.96 -36.37 6.93
CA MET A 179 -20.48 -37.00 8.18
C MET A 179 -19.07 -37.56 8.03
N GLU A 180 -18.79 -38.23 6.90
CA GLU A 180 -17.50 -38.82 6.61
C GLU A 180 -16.39 -37.72 6.55
N SER A 181 -16.60 -36.66 5.78
CA SER A 181 -15.65 -35.55 5.68
C SER A 181 -15.47 -34.81 7.01
N ALA A 182 -16.53 -34.65 7.79
CA ALA A 182 -16.47 -34.06 9.12
C ALA A 182 -15.65 -34.91 10.09
N CYS A 183 -15.82 -36.23 10.05
CA CYS A 183 -15.01 -37.19 10.79
C CYS A 183 -13.54 -37.14 10.35
N ASP A 184 -13.29 -37.07 9.05
CA ASP A 184 -11.90 -36.99 8.53
C ASP A 184 -11.18 -35.74 9.02
N ILE A 185 -11.85 -34.58 9.05
CA ILE A 185 -11.30 -33.35 9.64
C ILE A 185 -11.03 -33.57 11.14
N PHE A 186 -12.02 -34.04 11.88
CA PHE A 186 -11.89 -34.21 13.33
C PHE A 186 -10.77 -35.17 13.71
N TYR A 187 -10.79 -36.39 13.19
CA TYR A 187 -9.81 -37.42 13.53
C TYR A 187 -8.42 -37.15 12.93
N GLY A 188 -8.37 -36.47 11.79
CA GLY A 188 -7.10 -36.01 11.20
C GLY A 188 -6.34 -35.01 12.09
N ILE A 189 -7.06 -34.23 12.93
CA ILE A 189 -6.48 -33.27 13.88
C ILE A 189 -6.31 -33.91 15.27
N TYR A 190 -7.34 -34.63 15.76
CA TYR A 190 -7.36 -35.18 17.11
C TYR A 190 -6.37 -36.33 17.28
N GLY A 191 -6.27 -37.24 16.30
CA GLY A 191 -5.21 -38.24 16.22
C GLY A 191 -5.37 -39.49 17.13
N ASN A 192 -6.30 -39.54 18.08
CA ASN A 192 -6.41 -40.58 19.08
C ASN A 192 -7.73 -41.36 18.97
N GLY A 193 -7.66 -42.62 18.59
CA GLY A 193 -8.79 -43.57 18.63
C GLY A 193 -10.04 -43.15 17.84
N ARG A 194 -11.10 -43.97 17.90
CA ARG A 194 -12.41 -43.59 17.33
C ARG A 194 -13.52 -43.96 18.32
N ARG A 195 -14.38 -43.01 18.62
CA ARG A 195 -15.62 -43.16 19.39
C ARG A 195 -16.74 -42.49 18.60
N ALA A 196 -17.27 -43.25 17.62
CA ALA A 196 -18.25 -42.74 16.66
C ALA A 196 -19.53 -42.24 17.36
N ASP A 197 -19.97 -42.90 18.41
CA ASP A 197 -21.17 -42.57 19.17
C ASP A 197 -21.18 -41.13 19.71
N ILE A 198 -20.09 -40.71 20.33
CA ILE A 198 -19.97 -39.39 20.94
C ILE A 198 -19.65 -38.34 19.86
N ILE A 199 -18.69 -38.64 18.98
CA ILE A 199 -18.22 -37.65 17.98
C ILE A 199 -19.27 -37.38 16.92
N ASP A 200 -20.01 -38.40 16.47
CA ASP A 200 -21.09 -38.22 15.51
C ASP A 200 -22.20 -37.32 16.06
N ASP A 201 -22.53 -37.41 17.37
CA ASP A 201 -23.47 -36.50 18.01
C ASP A 201 -22.92 -35.05 18.07
N LEU A 202 -21.66 -34.86 18.46
CA LEU A 202 -21.02 -33.56 18.48
C LEU A 202 -20.96 -32.93 17.10
N LEU A 203 -20.57 -33.68 16.05
CA LEU A 203 -20.51 -33.20 14.69
C LEU A 203 -21.86 -32.76 14.15
N ARG A 204 -22.96 -33.48 14.47
CA ARG A 204 -24.32 -33.05 14.14
C ARG A 204 -24.70 -31.75 14.84
N ARG A 205 -24.36 -31.57 16.11
CA ARG A 205 -24.63 -30.34 16.88
C ARG A 205 -23.79 -29.15 16.40
N LEU A 206 -22.67 -29.40 15.75
CA LEU A 206 -21.87 -28.40 15.08
C LEU A 206 -22.35 -28.10 13.66
N ASP A 207 -23.50 -28.63 13.23
CA ASP A 207 -24.06 -28.49 11.88
C ASP A 207 -23.02 -28.76 10.78
N PHE A 208 -22.07 -29.67 11.07
CA PHE A 208 -20.93 -29.98 10.17
C PHE A 208 -20.14 -28.77 9.72
N HIS A 209 -20.04 -27.77 10.60
CA HIS A 209 -19.36 -26.50 10.29
C HIS A 209 -17.83 -26.67 10.38
N ALA A 210 -17.12 -26.52 9.27
CA ALA A 210 -15.70 -26.87 9.15
C ALA A 210 -14.78 -26.19 10.19
N LEU A 211 -14.96 -24.89 10.43
CA LEU A 211 -14.15 -24.15 11.42
C LEU A 211 -14.44 -24.61 12.85
N SER A 212 -15.73 -24.85 13.20
CA SER A 212 -16.11 -25.32 14.52
C SER A 212 -15.51 -26.70 14.80
N ILE A 213 -15.56 -27.63 13.82
CA ILE A 213 -14.95 -28.94 13.92
C ILE A 213 -13.44 -28.85 14.12
N THR A 214 -12.76 -27.96 13.34
CA THR A 214 -11.32 -27.74 13.44
C THR A 214 -10.92 -27.23 14.83
N LEU A 215 -11.63 -26.21 15.34
CA LEU A 215 -11.39 -25.64 16.67
C LEU A 215 -11.63 -26.67 17.79
N LEU A 216 -12.74 -27.40 17.70
CA LEU A 216 -13.07 -28.43 18.69
C LEU A 216 -12.01 -29.53 18.73
N ALA A 217 -11.66 -30.11 17.57
CA ALA A 217 -10.65 -31.16 17.45
C ALA A 217 -9.28 -30.69 17.94
N THR A 218 -8.88 -29.45 17.57
CA THR A 218 -7.60 -28.86 17.98
C THR A 218 -7.55 -28.66 19.48
N THR A 219 -8.61 -28.10 20.07
CA THR A 219 -8.71 -27.88 21.52
C THR A 219 -8.65 -29.19 22.29
N ALA A 220 -9.39 -30.21 21.86
CA ALA A 220 -9.37 -31.52 22.48
C ALA A 220 -7.97 -32.17 22.40
N SER A 221 -7.35 -32.16 21.24
CA SER A 221 -5.99 -32.68 21.00
C SER A 221 -4.94 -31.99 21.88
N GLN A 222 -4.93 -30.67 21.93
CA GLN A 222 -3.96 -29.89 22.69
C GLN A 222 -4.09 -30.00 24.22
N ASN A 223 -5.32 -30.31 24.70
CA ASN A 223 -5.57 -30.48 26.11
C ASN A 223 -5.59 -31.97 26.52
N MET A 224 -5.33 -32.88 25.59
CA MET A 224 -5.35 -34.34 25.81
C MET A 224 -6.68 -34.81 26.46
N TRP A 225 -7.80 -34.18 26.06
CA TRP A 225 -9.11 -34.59 26.53
C TRP A 225 -9.53 -35.90 25.87
N ASP A 226 -10.09 -36.82 26.67
CA ASP A 226 -10.78 -37.94 26.11
C ASP A 226 -12.18 -37.52 25.58
N PHE A 227 -12.89 -38.44 24.95
CA PHE A 227 -14.15 -38.12 24.29
C PHE A 227 -15.25 -37.73 25.27
N ASP A 228 -15.28 -38.36 26.46
CA ASP A 228 -16.31 -38.10 27.47
C ASP A 228 -16.13 -36.69 28.03
N ARG A 229 -14.88 -36.33 28.37
CA ARG A 229 -14.53 -34.97 28.82
C ARG A 229 -14.78 -33.91 27.75
N LEU A 230 -14.46 -34.20 26.48
CA LEU A 230 -14.72 -33.26 25.39
C LEU A 230 -16.22 -32.95 25.29
N ALA A 231 -17.07 -33.97 25.38
CA ALA A 231 -18.52 -33.81 25.33
C ALA A 231 -19.06 -33.00 26.53
N GLU A 232 -18.53 -33.24 27.73
CA GLU A 232 -18.90 -32.50 28.95
C GLU A 232 -18.53 -31.00 28.82
N GLU A 233 -17.30 -30.71 28.49
CA GLU A 233 -16.80 -29.33 28.35
C GLU A 233 -17.57 -28.56 27.25
N TRP A 234 -17.84 -29.22 26.12
CA TRP A 234 -18.61 -28.60 25.05
C TRP A 234 -20.08 -28.34 25.46
N ASN A 235 -20.73 -29.27 26.13
CA ASN A 235 -22.10 -29.09 26.58
C ASN A 235 -22.24 -27.92 27.56
N VAL A 236 -21.30 -27.77 28.50
CA VAL A 236 -21.29 -26.64 29.43
C VAL A 236 -21.21 -25.31 28.70
N ARG A 237 -20.28 -25.18 27.73
CA ARG A 237 -20.09 -23.94 26.98
C ARG A 237 -21.22 -23.62 26.03
N HIS A 238 -21.70 -24.62 25.31
CA HIS A 238 -22.81 -24.44 24.37
C HIS A 238 -24.10 -23.95 25.11
N ALA A 239 -24.37 -24.44 26.27
CA ALA A 239 -25.51 -23.98 27.09
C ALA A 239 -25.37 -22.53 27.56
N GLN A 240 -24.12 -22.05 27.81
CA GLN A 240 -23.86 -20.68 28.19
C GLN A 240 -24.02 -19.70 26.99
N VAL A 241 -23.53 -20.07 25.83
CA VAL A 241 -23.58 -19.24 24.64
C VAL A 241 -24.99 -19.12 24.03
N LEU A 242 -25.79 -20.21 24.08
CA LEU A 242 -27.20 -20.18 23.61
C LEU A 242 -28.08 -19.17 24.37
N GLN A 243 -27.65 -18.72 25.55
CA GLN A 243 -28.38 -17.70 26.31
C GLN A 243 -28.09 -16.27 25.78
N THR A 244 -27.06 -16.07 24.95
CA THR A 244 -26.54 -14.75 24.59
C THR A 244 -26.54 -14.46 23.08
N ASP A 245 -26.57 -15.46 22.17
CA ASP A 245 -26.40 -15.18 20.73
C ASP A 245 -26.97 -16.28 19.79
N HIS A 246 -27.35 -15.87 18.55
CA HIS A 246 -27.91 -16.76 17.51
C HIS A 246 -26.87 -17.63 16.76
N ASN A 247 -25.56 -17.42 16.95
CA ASN A 247 -24.46 -18.18 16.32
C ASN A 247 -23.87 -19.25 17.27
N GLY A 248 -24.68 -19.94 17.99
CA GLY A 248 -24.34 -20.75 19.16
C GLY A 248 -23.17 -21.74 19.03
N SER A 249 -23.04 -22.45 17.91
CA SER A 249 -22.04 -23.53 17.81
C SER A 249 -20.61 -23.03 17.59
N LEU A 250 -20.41 -22.04 16.75
CA LEU A 250 -19.08 -21.47 16.51
C LEU A 250 -18.59 -20.65 17.70
N ALA A 251 -19.45 -19.82 18.27
CA ALA A 251 -19.14 -19.03 19.46
C ALA A 251 -18.77 -19.95 20.63
N ALA A 252 -19.53 -21.02 20.86
CA ALA A 252 -19.23 -22.02 21.88
C ALA A 252 -17.87 -22.70 21.68
N THR A 253 -17.49 -23.03 20.44
CA THR A 253 -16.19 -23.63 20.17
C THR A 253 -15.03 -22.64 20.31
N ILE A 254 -15.22 -21.37 20.00
CA ILE A 254 -14.21 -20.33 20.27
C ILE A 254 -14.03 -20.16 21.78
N GLU A 255 -15.10 -20.00 22.54
CA GLU A 255 -15.05 -19.90 24.02
C GLU A 255 -14.42 -21.13 24.65
N LEU A 256 -14.76 -22.33 24.18
CA LEU A 256 -14.13 -23.57 24.66
C LEU A 256 -12.61 -23.54 24.47
N SER A 257 -12.15 -23.00 23.34
CA SER A 257 -10.72 -22.86 23.05
C SER A 257 -10.05 -21.82 23.97
N LEU A 258 -10.71 -20.67 24.20
CA LEU A 258 -10.22 -19.59 25.04
C LEU A 258 -10.23 -19.94 26.54
N ASP A 259 -11.17 -20.76 26.96
CA ASP A 259 -11.27 -21.22 28.34
C ASP A 259 -10.53 -22.53 28.62
N SER A 260 -9.92 -23.13 27.62
CA SER A 260 -9.20 -24.38 27.75
C SER A 260 -7.99 -24.24 28.69
N PRO A 261 -7.62 -25.34 29.41
CA PRO A 261 -6.44 -25.35 30.29
C PRO A 261 -5.17 -24.96 29.57
N THR A 262 -5.02 -25.33 28.29
CA THR A 262 -3.86 -24.96 27.47
C THR A 262 -3.81 -23.47 27.23
N PHE A 263 -4.93 -22.82 26.92
CA PHE A 263 -4.98 -21.38 26.72
C PHE A 263 -4.75 -20.61 28.02
N ARG A 264 -5.39 -21.03 29.13
CA ARG A 264 -5.23 -20.39 30.45
C ARG A 264 -3.78 -20.41 30.97
N LYS A 265 -2.99 -21.44 30.62
CA LYS A 265 -1.56 -21.54 30.95
C LYS A 265 -0.70 -20.48 30.27
N LEU A 266 -1.20 -19.81 29.22
CA LEU A 266 -0.48 -18.74 28.52
C LEU A 266 -0.40 -17.44 29.34
N GLY A 267 -1.14 -17.36 30.43
CA GLY A 267 -1.11 -16.21 31.33
C GLY A 267 -2.20 -15.16 31.05
N PRO A 268 -2.29 -14.13 31.89
CA PRO A 268 -3.37 -13.17 31.88
C PRO A 268 -3.45 -12.33 30.60
N ASN A 269 -2.32 -12.08 29.94
CA ASN A 269 -2.26 -11.22 28.77
C ASN A 269 -2.65 -11.92 27.46
N ALA A 270 -2.93 -13.24 27.48
CA ALA A 270 -3.17 -14.00 26.24
C ALA A 270 -4.41 -13.52 25.48
N ARG A 271 -5.51 -13.22 26.19
CA ARG A 271 -6.75 -12.72 25.59
C ARG A 271 -6.54 -11.31 24.98
N ASP A 272 -5.83 -10.44 25.70
CA ASP A 272 -5.51 -9.11 25.23
C ASP A 272 -4.61 -9.11 23.98
N LEU A 273 -3.63 -10.03 23.93
CA LEU A 273 -2.80 -10.23 22.75
C LEU A 273 -3.61 -10.69 21.54
N LEU A 274 -4.57 -11.60 21.73
CA LEU A 274 -5.50 -11.99 20.67
C LEU A 274 -6.35 -10.81 20.19
N GLY A 275 -6.81 -9.95 21.10
CA GLY A 275 -7.54 -8.72 20.77
C GLY A 275 -6.70 -7.78 19.90
N VAL A 276 -5.39 -7.64 20.16
CA VAL A 276 -4.48 -6.86 19.32
C VAL A 276 -4.32 -7.50 17.94
N VAL A 277 -4.23 -8.84 17.84
CA VAL A 277 -4.19 -9.51 16.51
C VAL A 277 -5.50 -9.30 15.75
N ALA A 278 -6.64 -9.36 16.44
CA ALA A 278 -7.95 -9.13 15.84
C ALA A 278 -8.14 -7.69 15.35
N PHE A 279 -7.55 -6.71 16.04
CA PHE A 279 -7.63 -5.30 15.69
C PHE A 279 -6.92 -5.00 14.36
N PHE A 280 -5.73 -5.56 14.11
CA PHE A 280 -4.95 -5.23 12.94
C PHE A 280 -5.42 -5.98 11.67
N PRO A 281 -5.68 -5.28 10.54
CA PRO A 281 -6.11 -5.90 9.29
C PRO A 281 -5.14 -6.97 8.76
N GLN A 282 -3.83 -6.71 8.84
CA GLN A 282 -2.79 -7.65 8.44
C GLN A 282 -2.44 -8.65 9.55
N GLY A 283 -2.96 -8.47 10.78
CA GLY A 283 -2.47 -9.14 11.99
C GLY A 283 -1.18 -8.50 12.50
N VAL A 284 -0.38 -9.25 13.26
CA VAL A 284 0.85 -8.78 13.88
C VAL A 284 2.07 -9.36 13.19
N GLY A 285 3.02 -8.52 12.79
CA GLY A 285 4.27 -8.94 12.13
C GLY A 285 5.15 -9.80 13.07
N GLU A 286 5.53 -11.01 12.62
CA GLU A 286 6.35 -11.94 13.44
C GLU A 286 7.69 -11.32 13.88
N LYS A 287 8.31 -10.52 13.04
CA LYS A 287 9.57 -9.81 13.33
C LYS A 287 9.41 -8.67 14.32
N ASN A 288 8.17 -8.24 14.56
CA ASN A 288 7.84 -7.06 15.35
C ASN A 288 7.44 -7.38 16.78
N LEU A 289 7.25 -8.65 17.12
CA LEU A 289 6.80 -9.09 18.45
C LEU A 289 7.67 -8.55 19.59
N ASP A 290 8.98 -8.43 19.38
CA ASP A 290 9.91 -8.03 20.43
C ASP A 290 9.75 -6.54 20.80
N TRP A 291 9.48 -5.68 19.86
CA TRP A 291 9.29 -4.26 20.13
C TRP A 291 7.82 -3.86 20.34
N LEU A 292 6.87 -4.63 19.82
CA LEU A 292 5.44 -4.39 20.06
C LEU A 292 5.02 -4.78 21.48
N PHE A 293 5.61 -5.84 22.01
CA PHE A 293 5.26 -6.40 23.31
C PHE A 293 6.48 -6.57 24.22
N PRO A 294 7.26 -5.49 24.47
CA PRO A 294 8.52 -5.60 25.22
C PRO A 294 8.34 -6.07 26.66
N THR A 295 7.19 -5.79 27.27
CA THR A 295 6.89 -6.12 28.66
C THR A 295 6.30 -7.52 28.84
N ILE A 296 5.96 -8.24 27.75
CA ILE A 296 5.36 -9.56 27.84
C ILE A 296 6.45 -10.62 27.70
N PRO A 297 6.73 -11.40 28.75
CA PRO A 297 7.65 -12.53 28.68
C PRO A 297 7.07 -13.62 27.75
N ASP A 298 7.94 -14.45 27.18
CA ASP A 298 7.58 -15.59 26.35
C ASP A 298 6.57 -15.32 25.22
N ARG A 299 6.44 -14.06 24.78
CA ARG A 299 5.49 -13.65 23.74
C ARG A 299 5.52 -14.54 22.49
N LYS A 300 6.72 -14.93 22.02
CA LYS A 300 6.85 -15.83 20.86
C LYS A 300 6.16 -17.16 21.09
N ASN A 301 6.36 -17.78 22.25
CA ASN A 301 5.69 -19.02 22.62
C ASN A 301 4.17 -18.86 22.74
N ILE A 302 3.69 -17.72 23.25
CA ILE A 302 2.25 -17.42 23.31
C ILE A 302 1.65 -17.38 21.89
N PHE A 303 2.27 -16.65 20.96
CA PHE A 303 1.81 -16.58 19.58
C PHE A 303 1.92 -17.93 18.85
N ASP A 304 2.97 -18.73 19.10
CA ASP A 304 3.09 -20.10 18.60
C ASP A 304 1.92 -20.98 19.08
N LYS A 305 1.53 -20.85 20.35
CA LYS A 305 0.39 -21.58 20.91
C LYS A 305 -0.93 -21.12 20.33
N PHE A 306 -1.12 -19.83 20.00
CA PHE A 306 -2.31 -19.37 19.28
C PHE A 306 -2.44 -20.06 17.91
N CYS A 307 -1.35 -20.22 17.19
CA CYS A 307 -1.34 -20.96 15.93
C CYS A 307 -1.64 -22.46 16.14
N VAL A 308 -1.07 -23.06 17.18
CA VAL A 308 -1.32 -24.47 17.54
C VAL A 308 -2.78 -24.71 17.94
N LEU A 309 -3.42 -23.75 18.61
CA LEU A 309 -4.84 -23.80 18.96
C LEU A 309 -5.78 -23.44 17.80
N SER A 310 -5.26 -23.18 16.60
CA SER A 310 -6.02 -22.76 15.41
C SER A 310 -6.79 -21.44 15.59
N LEU A 311 -6.43 -20.63 16.58
CA LEU A 311 -7.00 -19.29 16.80
C LEU A 311 -6.38 -18.27 15.83
N THR A 312 -5.11 -18.47 15.47
CA THR A 312 -4.38 -17.67 14.50
C THR A 312 -3.63 -18.56 13.51
N HIS A 313 -3.15 -17.96 12.42
CA HIS A 313 -2.29 -18.65 11.46
C HIS A 313 -1.21 -17.70 10.93
N ARG A 314 -0.13 -18.26 10.38
CA ARG A 314 0.94 -17.48 9.76
C ARG A 314 0.69 -17.28 8.28
N SER A 315 0.83 -16.05 7.82
CA SER A 315 0.72 -15.68 6.40
C SER A 315 1.63 -14.50 6.09
N ASN A 316 2.50 -14.63 5.11
CA ASN A 316 3.40 -13.56 4.61
C ASN A 316 4.22 -12.84 5.71
N GLY A 317 4.67 -13.58 6.75
CA GLY A 317 5.43 -13.00 7.87
C GLY A 317 4.57 -12.31 8.94
N PHE A 318 3.24 -12.46 8.86
CA PHE A 318 2.29 -11.97 9.84
C PHE A 318 1.57 -13.13 10.54
N ILE A 319 1.24 -12.92 11.80
CA ILE A 319 0.32 -13.77 12.57
C ILE A 319 -1.06 -13.15 12.44
N THR A 320 -1.95 -13.80 11.71
CA THR A 320 -3.27 -13.31 11.35
C THR A 320 -4.38 -14.19 11.92
N MET A 321 -5.61 -13.71 11.87
CA MET A 321 -6.78 -14.41 12.41
C MET A 321 -7.85 -14.55 11.32
N LEU A 322 -8.60 -15.64 11.37
CA LEU A 322 -9.76 -15.80 10.50
C LEU A 322 -10.87 -14.83 10.89
N ALA A 323 -11.57 -14.29 9.89
CA ALA A 323 -12.61 -13.29 10.09
C ALA A 323 -13.67 -13.70 11.15
N PRO A 324 -14.21 -14.93 11.19
CA PRO A 324 -15.22 -15.30 12.20
C PRO A 324 -14.69 -15.25 13.65
N ILE A 325 -13.42 -15.55 13.87
CA ILE A 325 -12.80 -15.45 15.21
C ILE A 325 -12.55 -13.98 15.55
N ARG A 326 -12.11 -13.19 14.58
CA ARG A 326 -11.91 -11.74 14.70
C ARG A 326 -13.21 -11.03 15.10
N ASP A 327 -14.29 -11.32 14.35
CA ASP A 327 -15.62 -10.73 14.58
C ASP A 327 -16.13 -11.10 15.98
N TYR A 328 -15.95 -12.35 16.40
CA TYR A 328 -16.35 -12.81 17.73
C TYR A 328 -15.63 -12.03 18.84
N LEU A 329 -14.31 -11.87 18.74
CA LEU A 329 -13.52 -11.12 19.72
C LEU A 329 -13.87 -9.62 19.73
N GLY A 330 -14.18 -9.02 18.58
CA GLY A 330 -14.60 -7.64 18.48
C GLY A 330 -15.99 -7.36 19.08
N LEU A 331 -16.91 -8.33 19.02
CA LEU A 331 -18.24 -8.22 19.64
C LEU A 331 -18.19 -8.37 21.18
N GLN A 332 -17.25 -9.17 21.70
CA GLN A 332 -17.13 -9.43 23.15
C GLN A 332 -16.52 -8.25 23.91
N ASP A 333 -15.63 -7.50 23.27
CA ASP A 333 -14.97 -6.37 23.91
C ASP A 333 -14.94 -5.15 22.97
N PRO A 334 -16.01 -4.34 22.96
CA PRO A 334 -16.07 -3.12 22.16
C PRO A 334 -15.06 -2.06 22.62
N ASN A 335 -14.50 -2.21 23.83
CA ASN A 335 -13.42 -1.35 24.30
C ASN A 335 -12.07 -1.94 23.85
N PRO A 336 -11.18 -1.13 23.24
CA PRO A 336 -9.88 -1.63 22.84
C PRO A 336 -9.11 -2.16 24.06
N SER A 337 -8.52 -3.36 23.90
CA SER A 337 -7.66 -3.97 24.91
C SER A 337 -6.67 -2.96 25.50
N PRO A 338 -6.39 -2.99 26.82
CA PRO A 338 -5.35 -2.18 27.43
C PRO A 338 -4.00 -2.28 26.71
N LEU A 339 -3.69 -3.45 26.12
CA LEU A 339 -2.49 -3.64 25.31
C LEU A 339 -2.52 -2.86 24.00
N LEU A 340 -3.70 -2.52 23.44
CA LEU A 340 -3.77 -1.73 22.23
C LEU A 340 -3.24 -0.31 22.44
N GLY A 341 -3.48 0.29 23.61
CA GLY A 341 -2.89 1.57 23.98
C GLY A 341 -1.36 1.52 24.01
N ALA A 342 -0.80 0.49 24.67
CA ALA A 342 0.64 0.27 24.71
C ALA A 342 1.22 0.00 23.31
N THR A 343 0.51 -0.79 22.50
CA THR A 343 0.88 -1.07 21.11
C THR A 343 0.89 0.20 20.24
N LYS A 344 -0.13 1.06 20.40
CA LYS A 344 -0.18 2.40 19.77
C LYS A 344 1.07 3.21 20.13
N ASP A 345 1.42 3.26 21.41
CA ASP A 345 2.58 4.05 21.89
C ASP A 345 3.89 3.51 21.29
N CYS A 346 4.03 2.20 21.12
CA CYS A 346 5.16 1.59 20.42
C CYS A 346 5.23 2.02 18.94
N TYR A 347 4.10 2.00 18.22
CA TYR A 347 4.06 2.47 16.83
C TYR A 347 4.35 3.97 16.73
N PHE A 348 3.73 4.80 17.57
CA PHE A 348 3.91 6.26 17.53
C PHE A 348 5.34 6.67 17.88
N THR A 349 5.97 6.00 18.84
CA THR A 349 7.39 6.22 19.16
C THR A 349 8.29 5.90 17.96
N ARG A 350 7.99 4.81 17.23
CA ARG A 350 8.77 4.46 16.03
C ARG A 350 8.46 5.35 14.82
N LEU A 351 7.24 5.86 14.70
CA LEU A 351 6.88 6.84 13.67
C LEU A 351 7.56 8.20 13.88
N SER A 352 7.85 8.58 15.12
CA SER A 352 8.45 9.89 15.44
C SER A 352 9.93 10.03 15.06
N VAL A 353 10.51 9.05 14.36
CA VAL A 353 11.89 9.12 13.86
C VAL A 353 11.95 10.06 12.65
N ASP A 354 13.02 10.87 12.56
CA ASP A 354 13.26 11.77 11.43
C ASP A 354 13.44 10.96 10.13
N LEU A 355 12.45 11.04 9.24
CA LEU A 355 12.35 10.25 8.01
C LEU A 355 12.98 10.96 6.79
N TYR A 356 13.77 11.99 7.01
CA TYR A 356 14.41 12.72 5.93
C TYR A 356 15.55 11.89 5.29
N PRO A 357 15.67 11.82 3.95
CA PRO A 357 16.77 11.13 3.29
C PRO A 357 18.13 11.61 3.80
N GLY A 358 19.00 10.66 4.16
CA GLY A 358 20.33 10.94 4.72
C GLY A 358 20.37 11.03 6.25
N LYS A 359 19.25 10.92 6.94
CA LYS A 359 19.22 10.79 8.40
C LYS A 359 19.33 9.30 8.80
N PRO A 360 19.93 8.99 9.97
CA PRO A 360 20.13 7.60 10.42
C PRO A 360 18.85 6.76 10.45
N GLY A 361 17.70 7.36 10.77
CA GLY A 361 16.41 6.66 10.85
C GLY A 361 15.76 6.34 9.51
N PHE A 362 16.25 6.89 8.39
CA PHE A 362 15.59 6.75 7.09
C PHE A 362 15.53 5.31 6.60
N ASP A 363 16.64 4.58 6.64
CA ASP A 363 16.67 3.16 6.25
C ASP A 363 15.97 2.27 7.28
N GLU A 364 16.05 2.61 8.55
CA GLU A 364 15.35 1.90 9.62
C GLU A 364 13.83 1.99 9.48
N ALA A 365 13.30 3.05 8.88
CA ALA A 365 11.88 3.26 8.66
C ALA A 365 11.27 2.33 7.59
N ARG A 366 12.07 1.57 6.85
CA ARG A 366 11.56 0.62 5.83
C ARG A 366 10.61 -0.44 6.39
N TRP A 367 10.65 -0.72 7.69
CA TRP A 367 9.68 -1.61 8.33
C TRP A 367 8.23 -1.14 8.11
N MET A 368 8.00 0.18 8.08
CA MET A 368 6.67 0.75 7.83
C MET A 368 6.09 0.37 6.48
N THR A 369 6.93 0.11 5.47
CA THR A 369 6.46 -0.30 4.14
C THR A 369 5.70 -1.63 4.17
N SER A 370 6.07 -2.55 5.07
CA SER A 370 5.35 -3.80 5.28
C SER A 370 4.16 -3.68 6.22
N GLU A 371 4.17 -2.69 7.11
CA GLU A 371 3.16 -2.47 8.15
C GLU A 371 2.21 -1.29 7.81
N ASP A 372 2.32 -0.71 6.61
CA ASP A 372 1.62 0.53 6.26
C ASP A 372 0.10 0.45 6.41
N VAL A 373 -0.50 -0.70 6.14
CA VAL A 373 -1.93 -0.94 6.34
C VAL A 373 -2.30 -0.95 7.82
N ASN A 374 -1.47 -1.59 8.66
CA ASN A 374 -1.68 -1.62 10.10
C ASN A 374 -1.51 -0.22 10.72
N VAL A 375 -0.47 0.50 10.31
CA VAL A 375 -0.22 1.88 10.76
C VAL A 375 -1.37 2.79 10.36
N GLU A 376 -1.81 2.72 9.11
CA GLU A 376 -2.92 3.54 8.60
C GLU A 376 -4.23 3.24 9.33
N HIS A 377 -4.53 1.95 9.59
CA HIS A 377 -5.70 1.54 10.37
C HIS A 377 -5.64 2.04 11.82
N LEU A 378 -4.46 1.94 12.45
CA LEU A 378 -4.22 2.44 13.80
C LEU A 378 -4.45 3.97 13.89
N LEU A 379 -3.89 4.72 12.93
CA LEU A 379 -4.05 6.17 12.85
C LEU A 379 -5.52 6.55 12.58
N ASP A 380 -6.19 5.82 11.68
CA ASP A 380 -7.60 6.02 11.38
C ASP A 380 -8.49 5.83 12.61
N PHE A 381 -8.23 4.81 13.40
CA PHE A 381 -8.95 4.53 14.65
C PHE A 381 -8.72 5.64 15.70
N PHE A 382 -7.45 5.95 16.01
CA PHE A 382 -7.14 6.90 17.09
C PHE A 382 -7.45 8.36 16.74
N THR A 383 -7.43 8.75 15.46
CA THR A 383 -7.90 10.08 15.04
C THR A 383 -9.41 10.21 15.08
N SER A 384 -10.17 9.09 15.04
CA SER A 384 -11.63 9.09 15.17
C SER A 384 -12.09 9.09 16.63
N THR A 385 -11.38 8.38 17.52
CA THR A 385 -11.78 8.18 18.92
C THR A 385 -11.28 9.30 19.83
N ASP A 386 -10.16 9.91 19.52
CA ASP A 386 -9.55 10.97 20.31
C ASP A 386 -9.15 12.17 19.42
N THR A 387 -10.14 12.93 19.01
CA THR A 387 -9.98 14.11 18.15
C THR A 387 -9.05 15.18 18.73
N ASN A 388 -8.83 15.19 20.05
CA ASN A 388 -7.95 16.14 20.73
C ASN A 388 -6.55 15.58 20.99
N SER A 389 -6.28 14.32 20.67
CA SER A 389 -4.97 13.67 20.82
C SER A 389 -3.99 14.21 19.78
N GLY A 390 -3.22 15.22 20.19
CA GLY A 390 -2.14 15.74 19.34
C GLY A 390 -1.16 14.68 18.90
N GLY A 391 -0.92 13.64 19.70
CA GLY A 391 0.00 12.56 19.36
C GLY A 391 -0.43 11.71 18.16
N ALA A 392 -1.73 11.46 17.96
CA ALA A 392 -2.22 10.74 16.79
C ALA A 392 -2.01 11.56 15.51
N TRP A 393 -2.26 12.86 15.54
CA TRP A 393 -2.08 13.73 14.39
C TRP A 393 -0.60 14.00 14.06
N ASP A 394 0.26 14.09 15.08
CA ASP A 394 1.71 14.14 14.88
C ASP A 394 2.23 12.84 14.23
N ALA A 395 1.71 11.69 14.65
CA ALA A 395 2.00 10.40 14.01
C ALA A 395 1.47 10.32 12.56
N CYS A 396 0.31 10.94 12.25
CA CYS A 396 -0.19 11.06 10.88
C CYS A 396 0.76 11.86 9.98
N ILE A 397 1.33 12.96 10.49
CA ILE A 397 2.32 13.75 9.76
C ILE A 397 3.53 12.89 9.40
N HIS A 398 4.11 12.21 10.38
CA HIS A 398 5.26 11.31 10.15
C HIS A 398 4.93 10.15 9.19
N PHE A 399 3.71 9.61 9.27
CA PHE A 399 3.28 8.56 8.35
C PHE A 399 3.14 9.08 6.91
N MET A 400 2.58 10.27 6.71
CA MET A 400 2.50 10.90 5.38
C MET A 400 3.89 11.20 4.83
N ASP A 401 4.83 11.66 5.66
CA ASP A 401 6.23 11.84 5.27
C ASP A 401 6.88 10.50 4.87
N HIS A 402 6.59 9.40 5.60
CA HIS A 402 7.04 8.07 5.20
C HIS A 402 6.48 7.66 3.84
N LEU A 403 5.18 7.85 3.61
CA LEU A 403 4.56 7.54 2.32
C LEU A 403 5.23 8.32 1.18
N ARG A 404 5.49 9.62 1.37
CA ARG A 404 6.18 10.45 0.40
C ARG A 404 7.50 9.85 -0.10
N TRP A 405 8.30 9.30 0.79
CA TRP A 405 9.66 8.87 0.48
C TRP A 405 9.81 7.40 0.13
N HIS A 406 9.03 6.53 0.78
CA HIS A 406 9.20 5.08 0.68
C HIS A 406 8.12 4.37 -0.14
N LYS A 407 6.93 4.93 -0.20
CA LYS A 407 5.77 4.35 -0.90
C LYS A 407 4.79 5.44 -1.32
N PRO A 408 5.17 6.29 -2.31
CA PRO A 408 4.32 7.40 -2.72
C PRO A 408 2.91 6.92 -3.10
N ARG A 409 1.93 7.28 -2.28
CA ARG A 409 0.50 7.05 -2.52
C ARG A 409 -0.34 7.99 -1.69
N LEU A 410 -1.57 8.22 -2.11
CA LEU A 410 -2.55 8.88 -1.26
C LEU A 410 -2.95 7.98 -0.09
N THR A 411 -3.40 8.59 0.99
CA THR A 411 -3.79 7.92 2.23
C THR A 411 -5.31 8.00 2.45
N VAL A 412 -5.88 6.99 3.12
CA VAL A 412 -7.29 7.02 3.58
C VAL A 412 -7.53 8.09 4.65
N LEU A 413 -6.46 8.65 5.25
CA LEU A 413 -6.55 9.74 6.22
C LEU A 413 -6.88 11.10 5.59
N MET A 414 -6.79 11.22 4.25
CA MET A 414 -7.03 12.49 3.53
C MET A 414 -8.37 13.16 3.90
N PRO A 415 -9.54 12.49 3.86
CA PRO A 415 -10.81 13.12 4.22
C PRO A 415 -10.83 13.59 5.68
N LYS A 416 -10.13 12.89 6.59
CA LYS A 416 -10.04 13.28 7.99
C LYS A 416 -9.15 14.50 8.18
N VAL A 417 -8.01 14.56 7.48
CA VAL A 417 -7.12 15.73 7.49
C VAL A 417 -7.88 16.96 6.97
N GLU A 418 -8.61 16.83 5.87
CA GLU A 418 -9.41 17.93 5.34
C GLU A 418 -10.59 18.31 6.25
N GLY A 419 -11.24 17.34 6.87
CA GLY A 419 -12.34 17.52 7.80
C GLY A 419 -11.94 18.02 9.19
N LEU A 420 -10.65 18.09 9.53
CA LEU A 420 -10.19 18.67 10.80
C LEU A 420 -10.70 20.11 10.95
N PRO A 421 -11.16 20.53 12.14
CA PRO A 421 -11.50 21.92 12.41
C PRO A 421 -10.32 22.87 12.17
N ASP A 422 -10.59 24.05 11.63
CA ASP A 422 -9.55 25.03 11.31
C ASP A 422 -8.79 25.55 12.55
N ASP A 423 -9.37 25.43 13.74
CA ASP A 423 -8.74 25.76 15.02
C ASP A 423 -7.89 24.60 15.59
N HIS A 424 -7.97 23.37 15.03
CA HIS A 424 -7.17 22.26 15.49
C HIS A 424 -5.67 22.49 15.25
N ARG A 425 -4.85 22.35 16.32
CA ARG A 425 -3.41 22.74 16.32
C ARG A 425 -2.60 22.12 15.18
N SER A 426 -2.83 20.84 14.84
CA SER A 426 -2.06 20.11 13.84
C SER A 426 -2.58 20.31 12.40
N LYS A 427 -3.73 20.98 12.19
CA LYS A 427 -4.33 21.14 10.87
C LYS A 427 -3.37 21.71 9.82
N PRO A 428 -2.63 22.82 10.07
CA PRO A 428 -1.73 23.37 9.06
C PRO A 428 -0.63 22.39 8.64
N GLU A 429 0.00 21.73 9.61
CA GLU A 429 1.07 20.75 9.34
C GLU A 429 0.53 19.52 8.59
N CYS A 430 -0.63 19.01 8.99
CA CYS A 430 -1.29 17.90 8.28
C CYS A 430 -1.61 18.27 6.83
N LEU A 431 -2.07 19.49 6.56
CA LEU A 431 -2.34 19.97 5.20
C LEU A 431 -1.04 20.08 4.37
N ILE A 432 0.06 20.54 4.99
CA ILE A 432 1.37 20.62 4.33
C ILE A 432 1.87 19.21 3.98
N SER A 433 1.87 18.27 4.94
CA SER A 433 2.32 16.90 4.68
C SER A 433 1.42 16.18 3.67
N LEU A 434 0.10 16.40 3.70
CA LEU A 434 -0.81 15.88 2.68
C LEU A 434 -0.49 16.47 1.30
N SER A 435 -0.21 17.76 1.20
CA SER A 435 0.14 18.41 -0.06
C SER A 435 1.39 17.81 -0.72
N GLN A 436 2.33 17.33 0.10
CA GLN A 436 3.55 16.70 -0.37
C GLN A 436 3.30 15.30 -1.00
N LEU A 437 2.20 14.64 -0.65
CA LEU A 437 1.78 13.42 -1.35
C LEU A 437 1.23 13.73 -2.74
N PHE A 438 0.57 14.88 -2.92
CA PHE A 438 0.13 15.33 -4.24
C PHE A 438 1.28 15.76 -5.17
N ASP A 439 2.40 16.23 -4.61
CA ASP A 439 3.64 16.46 -5.39
C ASP A 439 4.09 15.19 -6.10
N GLN A 440 4.03 14.04 -5.43
CA GLN A 440 4.43 12.76 -6.00
C GLN A 440 3.45 12.22 -7.07
N THR A 441 2.20 12.68 -7.07
CA THR A 441 1.18 12.29 -8.06
C THR A 441 1.06 13.29 -9.21
N GLY A 442 1.77 14.43 -9.16
CA GLY A 442 1.73 15.47 -10.18
C GLY A 442 0.44 16.32 -10.16
N ASN A 443 -0.35 16.28 -9.08
CA ASN A 443 -1.56 17.10 -8.94
C ASN A 443 -1.26 18.44 -8.25
N ASP A 444 -0.54 19.30 -8.95
CA ASP A 444 -0.10 20.61 -8.45
C ASP A 444 -1.24 21.60 -8.14
N PRO A 445 -2.38 21.61 -8.85
CA PRO A 445 -3.53 22.44 -8.45
C PRO A 445 -4.05 22.09 -7.06
N GLU A 446 -4.19 20.82 -6.74
CA GLU A 446 -4.65 20.36 -5.42
C GLU A 446 -3.61 20.62 -4.34
N ARG A 447 -2.33 20.39 -4.67
CA ARG A 447 -1.19 20.79 -3.81
C ARG A 447 -1.27 22.26 -3.44
N LYS A 448 -1.44 23.17 -4.42
CA LYS A 448 -1.58 24.62 -4.21
C LYS A 448 -2.80 24.95 -3.34
N ARG A 449 -3.95 24.29 -3.54
CA ARG A 449 -5.15 24.48 -2.74
C ARG A 449 -4.92 24.22 -1.26
N LEU A 450 -4.35 23.06 -0.93
CA LEU A 450 -4.04 22.64 0.45
C LEU A 450 -3.04 23.59 1.12
N LEU A 451 -1.98 23.96 0.42
CA LEU A 451 -0.94 24.86 0.92
C LEU A 451 -1.45 26.27 1.15
N THR A 452 -2.31 26.77 0.27
CA THR A 452 -2.98 28.08 0.45
C THR A 452 -3.84 28.10 1.71
N HIS A 453 -4.55 26.99 1.98
CA HIS A 453 -5.30 26.84 3.21
C HIS A 453 -4.39 26.79 4.44
N ALA A 454 -3.31 25.99 4.40
CA ALA A 454 -2.32 25.93 5.48
C ALA A 454 -1.68 27.30 5.78
N LEU A 455 -1.31 28.07 4.74
CA LEU A 455 -0.77 29.40 4.86
C LEU A 455 -1.75 30.37 5.56
N LYS A 456 -3.03 30.33 5.14
CA LYS A 456 -4.08 31.15 5.77
C LYS A 456 -4.18 30.84 7.26
N LEU A 457 -4.21 29.56 7.64
CA LEU A 457 -4.30 29.13 9.04
C LEU A 457 -3.04 29.52 9.83
N GLY A 458 -1.86 29.34 9.27
CA GLY A 458 -0.58 29.75 9.88
C GLY A 458 -0.55 31.28 10.19
N ARG A 459 -0.99 32.09 9.22
CA ARG A 459 -1.08 33.56 9.40
C ARG A 459 -2.10 33.95 10.48
N GLN A 460 -3.27 33.33 10.48
CA GLN A 460 -4.31 33.59 11.52
C GLN A 460 -3.83 33.26 12.94
N ARG A 461 -2.96 32.27 13.07
CA ARG A 461 -2.39 31.83 14.35
C ARG A 461 -1.13 32.59 14.77
N GLY A 462 -0.57 33.39 13.88
CA GLY A 462 0.73 34.06 14.10
C GLY A 462 1.92 33.07 14.17
N SER A 463 1.79 31.90 13.58
CA SER A 463 2.84 30.87 13.58
C SER A 463 3.79 31.08 12.41
N ASN A 464 4.87 31.84 12.65
CA ASN A 464 5.87 32.13 11.62
C ASN A 464 6.51 30.88 11.01
N SER A 465 6.73 29.82 11.79
CA SER A 465 7.30 28.57 11.28
C SER A 465 6.35 27.90 10.27
N GLN A 466 5.05 27.80 10.60
CA GLN A 466 4.05 27.22 9.67
C GLN A 466 3.85 28.07 8.42
N VAL A 467 3.87 29.40 8.57
CA VAL A 467 3.81 30.32 7.45
C VAL A 467 4.99 30.14 6.51
N ALA A 468 6.21 30.11 7.04
CA ALA A 468 7.41 29.95 6.24
C ALA A 468 7.47 28.60 5.51
N ARG A 469 7.06 27.50 6.17
CA ARG A 469 6.98 26.16 5.59
C ARG A 469 5.97 26.12 4.45
N ALA A 470 4.75 26.64 4.67
CA ALA A 470 3.72 26.71 3.64
C ALA A 470 4.15 27.56 2.44
N LEU A 471 4.87 28.68 2.67
CA LEU A 471 5.39 29.53 1.59
C LEU A 471 6.46 28.84 0.75
N GLY A 472 7.39 28.10 1.38
CA GLY A 472 8.41 27.34 0.67
C GLY A 472 7.80 26.27 -0.24
N GLU A 473 6.85 25.49 0.26
CA GLU A 473 6.14 24.48 -0.52
C GLU A 473 5.24 25.08 -1.62
N LEU A 474 4.59 26.24 -1.35
CA LEU A 474 3.82 26.98 -2.36
C LEU A 474 4.72 27.51 -3.48
N ALA A 475 5.92 27.96 -3.17
CA ALA A 475 6.88 28.43 -4.16
C ALA A 475 7.24 27.30 -5.16
N ASP A 476 7.44 26.07 -4.65
CA ASP A 476 7.74 24.92 -5.51
C ASP A 476 6.50 24.48 -6.30
N ALA A 477 5.30 24.45 -5.70
CA ALA A 477 4.05 24.17 -6.41
C ALA A 477 3.77 25.20 -7.52
N ASN A 478 3.98 26.49 -7.26
CA ASN A 478 3.83 27.55 -8.26
C ASN A 478 4.87 27.46 -9.38
N ARG A 479 6.06 26.94 -9.10
CA ARG A 479 7.06 26.63 -10.14
C ARG A 479 6.53 25.59 -11.13
N GLN A 480 5.96 24.50 -10.64
CA GLN A 480 5.35 23.45 -11.47
C GLN A 480 4.16 23.98 -12.28
N LEU A 481 3.38 24.90 -11.71
CA LEU A 481 2.26 25.56 -12.36
C LEU A 481 2.68 26.73 -13.28
N HIS A 482 3.98 26.98 -13.48
CA HIS A 482 4.53 28.10 -14.27
C HIS A 482 4.12 29.49 -13.76
N LEU A 483 3.78 29.63 -12.48
CA LEU A 483 3.43 30.89 -11.81
C LEU A 483 4.69 31.51 -11.16
N HIS A 484 5.69 31.82 -11.98
CA HIS A 484 7.04 32.17 -11.52
C HIS A 484 7.10 33.39 -10.60
N GLU A 485 6.37 34.49 -10.92
CA GLU A 485 6.39 35.71 -10.11
C GLU A 485 5.87 35.49 -8.70
N GLU A 486 4.72 34.79 -8.58
CA GLU A 486 4.12 34.43 -7.30
C GLU A 486 5.04 33.54 -6.49
N GLY A 487 5.63 32.51 -7.13
CA GLY A 487 6.58 31.59 -6.50
C GLY A 487 7.82 32.29 -5.96
N VAL A 488 8.41 33.20 -6.74
CA VAL A 488 9.60 34.01 -6.33
C VAL A 488 9.29 34.85 -5.09
N GLN A 489 8.11 35.49 -5.07
CA GLN A 489 7.71 36.31 -3.91
C GLN A 489 7.54 35.44 -2.66
N GLN A 490 6.90 34.28 -2.78
CA GLN A 490 6.67 33.35 -1.67
C GLN A 490 7.98 32.75 -1.14
N ALA A 491 8.89 32.34 -2.03
CA ALA A 491 10.19 31.81 -1.64
C ALA A 491 11.03 32.84 -0.88
N LYS A 492 11.01 34.11 -1.30
CA LYS A 492 11.70 35.21 -0.61
C LYS A 492 11.08 35.49 0.77
N GLU A 493 9.74 35.58 0.87
CA GLU A 493 9.04 35.77 2.15
C GLU A 493 9.35 34.63 3.10
N GLY A 494 9.24 33.37 2.66
CA GLY A 494 9.52 32.20 3.49
C GLY A 494 10.97 32.15 3.97
N SER A 495 11.94 32.42 3.08
CA SER A 495 13.38 32.48 3.43
C SER A 495 13.67 33.55 4.47
N GLU A 496 13.09 34.75 4.36
CA GLU A 496 13.32 35.81 5.33
C GLU A 496 12.72 35.49 6.71
N ILE A 497 11.54 34.84 6.76
CA ILE A 497 10.94 34.39 8.01
C ILE A 497 11.83 33.33 8.67
N TYR A 498 12.31 32.31 7.94
CA TYR A 498 13.21 31.29 8.51
C TYR A 498 14.53 31.89 8.98
N LYS A 499 15.09 32.88 8.28
CA LYS A 499 16.26 33.62 8.71
C LYS A 499 16.04 34.33 10.06
N GLN A 500 14.87 34.95 10.25
CA GLN A 500 14.49 35.61 11.50
C GLN A 500 14.28 34.58 12.64
N LEU A 501 13.84 33.36 12.32
CA LEU A 501 13.70 32.25 13.27
C LEU A 501 15.04 31.57 13.58
N GLY A 502 16.12 31.87 12.85
CA GLY A 502 17.41 31.18 12.99
C GLY A 502 17.41 29.75 12.44
N ASP A 503 16.41 29.37 11.66
CA ASP A 503 16.31 28.05 11.03
C ASP A 503 17.01 28.05 9.65
N THR A 504 18.29 27.70 9.68
CA THR A 504 19.15 27.64 8.49
C THR A 504 18.66 26.60 7.48
N ALA A 505 18.12 25.48 7.93
CA ALA A 505 17.66 24.41 7.05
C ALA A 505 16.39 24.83 6.29
N GLY A 506 15.40 25.38 7.01
CA GLY A 506 14.19 25.94 6.40
C GLY A 506 14.50 27.11 5.45
N GLN A 507 15.44 27.99 5.84
CA GLN A 507 15.90 29.07 4.98
C GLN A 507 16.49 28.52 3.66
N ALA A 508 17.37 27.51 3.75
CA ALA A 508 18.01 26.91 2.60
C ALA A 508 16.99 26.22 1.67
N ASP A 509 15.97 25.58 2.21
CA ASP A 509 14.93 24.95 1.38
C ASP A 509 14.14 25.98 0.56
N CYS A 510 13.73 27.10 1.16
CA CYS A 510 13.13 28.22 0.43
C CYS A 510 14.06 28.82 -0.63
N LEU A 511 15.37 28.94 -0.34
CA LEU A 511 16.35 29.45 -1.30
C LEU A 511 16.59 28.48 -2.46
N VAL A 512 16.52 27.17 -2.25
CA VAL A 512 16.56 26.16 -3.31
C VAL A 512 15.35 26.33 -4.24
N ALA A 513 14.15 26.51 -3.69
CA ALA A 513 12.96 26.78 -4.49
C ALA A 513 13.11 28.10 -5.29
N LEU A 514 13.64 29.15 -4.65
CA LEU A 514 13.93 30.43 -5.30
C LEU A 514 14.93 30.27 -6.46
N ALA A 515 16.03 29.56 -6.26
CA ALA A 515 17.04 29.35 -7.29
C ALA A 515 16.47 28.60 -8.51
N TRP A 516 15.60 27.60 -8.29
CA TRP A 516 14.87 26.94 -9.37
C TRP A 516 13.97 27.89 -10.14
N LEU A 517 13.14 28.67 -9.43
CA LEU A 517 12.22 29.65 -10.04
C LEU A 517 12.96 30.68 -10.87
N LEU A 518 14.11 31.16 -10.37
CA LEU A 518 14.98 32.11 -11.11
C LEU A 518 15.59 31.46 -12.34
N SER A 519 16.02 30.21 -12.24
CA SER A 519 16.58 29.47 -13.38
C SER A 519 15.51 29.22 -14.46
N ASP A 520 14.32 28.78 -14.09
CA ASP A 520 13.21 28.57 -15.02
C ASP A 520 12.74 29.89 -15.66
N GLY A 521 12.76 30.98 -14.90
CA GLY A 521 12.51 32.36 -15.36
C GLY A 521 13.65 32.99 -16.16
N ARG A 522 14.70 32.25 -16.53
CA ARG A 522 15.89 32.73 -17.28
C ARG A 522 16.69 33.83 -16.61
N GLN A 523 16.53 34.01 -15.29
CA GLN A 523 17.36 34.94 -14.49
C GLN A 523 18.62 34.20 -13.99
N LEU A 524 19.47 33.75 -14.93
CA LEU A 524 20.53 32.77 -14.68
C LEU A 524 21.59 33.25 -13.68
N ASP A 525 21.96 34.55 -13.70
CA ASP A 525 22.95 35.10 -12.77
C ASP A 525 22.39 35.12 -11.33
N ALA A 526 21.13 35.52 -11.14
CA ALA A 526 20.48 35.53 -9.84
C ALA A 526 20.26 34.10 -9.31
N ALA A 527 20.00 33.12 -10.20
CA ALA A 527 19.92 31.71 -9.84
C ALA A 527 21.28 31.18 -9.38
N GLU A 528 22.36 31.51 -10.07
CA GLU A 528 23.74 31.14 -9.71
C GLU A 528 24.12 31.70 -8.34
N ASP A 529 23.90 33.00 -8.12
CA ASP A 529 24.19 33.67 -6.86
C ASP A 529 23.40 33.04 -5.70
N THR A 530 22.11 32.82 -5.90
CA THR A 530 21.23 32.22 -4.87
C THR A 530 21.66 30.80 -4.53
N ALA A 531 21.91 29.93 -5.52
CA ALA A 531 22.35 28.56 -5.30
C ALA A 531 23.76 28.52 -4.65
N SER A 532 24.69 29.37 -5.07
CA SER A 532 26.02 29.43 -4.47
C SER A 532 26.00 29.92 -3.02
N TYR A 533 25.18 30.93 -2.72
CA TYR A 533 24.97 31.40 -1.37
C TYR A 533 24.38 30.26 -0.48
N THR A 534 23.42 29.53 -1.01
CA THR A 534 22.78 28.43 -0.28
C THR A 534 23.77 27.30 0.00
N ILE A 535 24.66 26.95 -0.92
CA ILE A 535 25.73 25.96 -0.70
C ILE A 535 26.64 26.42 0.44
N GLY A 536 27.05 27.70 0.45
CA GLY A 536 27.85 28.27 1.54
C GLY A 536 27.17 28.20 2.89
N LEU A 537 25.85 28.41 2.93
CA LEU A 537 25.04 28.32 4.13
C LEU A 537 24.94 26.86 4.69
N LEU A 538 25.03 25.85 3.82
CA LEU A 538 24.92 24.43 4.13
C LEU A 538 26.28 23.73 4.29
N GLU A 539 27.39 24.45 4.23
CA GLU A 539 28.75 23.89 4.26
C GLU A 539 28.97 22.79 3.21
N ASP A 540 28.30 22.90 2.04
CA ASP A 540 28.36 21.96 0.91
C ASP A 540 27.97 20.51 1.26
N ARG A 541 26.99 20.33 2.15
CA ARG A 541 26.56 18.99 2.62
C ARG A 541 25.05 18.79 2.54
N GLY A 542 24.66 17.53 2.42
CA GLY A 542 23.27 17.10 2.52
C GLY A 542 22.46 17.28 1.24
N LEU A 543 21.17 16.95 1.34
CA LEU A 543 20.24 16.90 0.20
C LEU A 543 20.07 18.26 -0.49
N LEU A 544 19.99 19.34 0.28
CA LEU A 544 19.77 20.68 -0.26
C LEU A 544 21.01 21.18 -1.02
N ALA A 545 22.23 20.87 -0.54
CA ALA A 545 23.46 21.16 -1.30
C ALA A 545 23.53 20.36 -2.60
N CYS A 546 23.15 19.09 -2.59
CA CYS A 546 23.02 18.29 -3.81
C CYS A 546 22.05 18.93 -4.81
N ARG A 547 20.88 19.39 -4.35
CA ARG A 547 19.89 20.10 -5.18
C ARG A 547 20.47 21.41 -5.74
N CYS A 548 21.20 22.20 -4.94
CA CYS A 548 21.88 23.42 -5.40
C CYS A 548 22.91 23.12 -6.48
N HIS A 549 23.74 22.08 -6.32
CA HIS A 549 24.69 21.70 -7.37
C HIS A 549 23.97 21.25 -8.65
N ARG A 550 22.85 20.57 -8.56
CA ARG A 550 22.04 20.25 -9.75
C ARG A 550 21.51 21.52 -10.43
N ILE A 551 21.02 22.50 -9.65
CA ILE A 551 20.59 23.81 -10.19
C ILE A 551 21.74 24.52 -10.92
N LEU A 552 22.93 24.59 -10.30
CA LEU A 552 24.10 25.20 -10.93
C LEU A 552 24.49 24.47 -12.21
N GLY A 553 24.40 23.14 -12.24
CA GLY A 553 24.60 22.37 -13.46
C GLY A 553 23.67 22.81 -14.60
N GLU A 554 22.36 22.93 -14.29
CA GLU A 554 21.37 23.43 -15.27
C GLU A 554 21.57 24.87 -15.66
N VAL A 555 21.93 25.74 -14.72
CA VAL A 555 22.26 27.17 -15.00
C VAL A 555 23.44 27.28 -15.95
N TYR A 556 24.52 26.52 -15.70
CA TYR A 556 25.70 26.56 -16.59
C TYR A 556 25.40 25.90 -17.94
N ARG A 557 24.57 24.86 -18.00
CA ARG A 557 24.06 24.32 -19.27
C ARG A 557 23.32 25.40 -20.06
N ALA A 558 22.43 26.13 -19.42
CA ALA A 558 21.69 27.23 -20.05
C ALA A 558 22.56 28.41 -20.45
N LYS A 559 23.72 28.62 -19.80
CA LYS A 559 24.77 29.62 -20.16
C LYS A 559 25.71 29.13 -21.26
N GLY A 560 25.67 27.85 -21.66
CA GLY A 560 26.58 27.23 -22.64
C GLY A 560 27.96 26.87 -22.08
N ASP A 561 28.13 26.83 -20.74
CA ASP A 561 29.40 26.44 -20.10
C ASP A 561 29.34 24.97 -19.71
N LYS A 562 29.64 24.10 -20.69
CA LYS A 562 29.60 22.66 -20.55
C LYS A 562 30.50 22.15 -19.42
N GLU A 563 31.71 22.67 -19.30
CA GLU A 563 32.68 22.19 -18.31
C GLU A 563 32.19 22.45 -16.88
N LYS A 564 31.70 23.66 -16.61
CA LYS A 564 31.15 23.96 -15.29
C LYS A 564 29.86 23.19 -15.01
N SER A 565 29.02 22.99 -16.03
CA SER A 565 27.81 22.20 -15.92
C SER A 565 28.13 20.77 -15.45
N ILE A 566 29.02 20.06 -16.14
CA ILE A 566 29.45 18.70 -15.78
C ILE A 566 30.03 18.68 -14.36
N ARG A 567 30.94 19.61 -14.04
CA ARG A 567 31.57 19.67 -12.71
C ARG A 567 30.57 19.78 -11.57
N HIS A 568 29.49 20.53 -11.77
CA HIS A 568 28.44 20.67 -10.77
C HIS A 568 27.55 19.42 -10.68
N PHE A 569 27.21 18.78 -11.80
CA PHE A 569 26.51 17.51 -11.78
C PHE A 569 27.34 16.38 -11.13
N GLU A 570 28.66 16.34 -11.35
CA GLU A 570 29.54 15.39 -10.67
C GLU A 570 29.60 15.62 -9.17
N LYS A 571 29.63 16.88 -8.70
CA LYS A 571 29.51 17.16 -7.26
C LYS A 571 28.17 16.70 -6.69
N ALA A 572 27.07 16.93 -7.41
CA ALA A 572 25.76 16.43 -7.00
C ALA A 572 25.74 14.90 -6.93
N LEU A 573 26.34 14.19 -7.90
CA LEU A 573 26.50 12.73 -7.88
C LEU A 573 27.35 12.27 -6.69
N GLY A 574 28.45 12.99 -6.39
CA GLY A 574 29.32 12.70 -5.25
C GLY A 574 28.59 12.75 -3.90
N ILE A 575 27.56 13.61 -3.78
CA ILE A 575 26.71 13.69 -2.58
C ILE A 575 25.61 12.62 -2.59
N ALA A 576 24.96 12.39 -3.73
CA ALA A 576 23.78 11.52 -3.81
C ALA A 576 24.11 10.02 -3.84
N SER A 577 25.23 9.62 -4.51
CA SER A 577 25.56 8.20 -4.73
C SER A 577 25.85 7.42 -3.45
N PRO A 578 26.63 7.92 -2.48
CA PRO A 578 26.91 7.20 -1.24
C PRO A 578 25.64 6.92 -0.42
N LEU A 579 24.60 7.73 -0.62
CA LEU A 579 23.35 7.66 0.14
C LEU A 579 22.23 6.97 -0.65
N ASN A 580 22.53 6.46 -1.86
CA ASN A 580 21.54 5.83 -2.75
C ASN A 580 20.25 6.66 -2.91
N TRP A 581 20.37 7.97 -3.06
CA TRP A 581 19.22 8.86 -3.25
C TRP A 581 18.66 8.73 -4.67
N HIS A 582 17.95 7.64 -4.93
CA HIS A 582 17.47 7.29 -6.27
C HIS A 582 16.76 8.45 -7.00
N GLY A 583 15.90 9.20 -6.31
CA GLY A 583 15.22 10.34 -6.92
C GLY A 583 16.19 11.44 -7.39
N GLN A 584 17.23 11.78 -6.59
CA GLN A 584 18.24 12.75 -7.01
C GLN A 584 19.15 12.19 -8.11
N LEU A 585 19.55 10.92 -7.98
CA LEU A 585 20.35 10.23 -9.00
C LEU A 585 19.62 10.21 -10.35
N PHE A 586 18.32 9.93 -10.36
CA PHE A 586 17.49 10.03 -11.56
C PHE A 586 17.61 11.41 -12.21
N TRP A 587 17.33 12.47 -11.45
CA TRP A 587 17.29 13.81 -12.00
C TRP A 587 18.67 14.35 -12.43
N ILE A 588 19.76 13.95 -11.74
CA ILE A 588 21.10 14.33 -12.13
C ILE A 588 21.50 13.64 -13.43
N HIS A 589 21.28 12.33 -13.55
CA HIS A 589 21.57 11.61 -14.79
C HIS A 589 20.69 12.05 -15.95
N PHE A 590 19.43 12.37 -15.68
CA PHE A 590 18.54 12.95 -16.67
C PHE A 590 19.05 14.31 -17.19
N ALA A 591 19.52 15.19 -16.30
CA ALA A 591 20.10 16.49 -16.67
C ALA A 591 21.40 16.34 -17.46
N LEU A 592 22.27 15.39 -17.10
CA LEU A 592 23.46 15.05 -17.87
C LEU A 592 23.09 14.53 -19.28
N ALA A 593 22.07 13.68 -19.37
CA ALA A 593 21.58 13.21 -20.67
C ALA A 593 21.09 14.36 -21.55
N GLN A 594 20.41 15.35 -20.98
CA GLN A 594 20.00 16.55 -21.69
C GLN A 594 21.23 17.40 -22.15
N LEU A 595 22.21 17.56 -21.26
CA LEU A 595 23.44 18.31 -21.60
C LEU A 595 24.17 17.67 -22.79
N PHE A 596 24.40 16.36 -22.75
CA PHE A 596 25.08 15.66 -23.84
C PHE A 596 24.24 15.58 -25.12
N HIS A 597 22.91 15.51 -25.01
CA HIS A 597 22.04 15.62 -26.17
C HIS A 597 22.08 17.00 -26.82
N ASP A 598 22.11 18.09 -26.05
CA ASP A 598 22.20 19.46 -26.57
C ASP A 598 23.54 19.74 -27.31
N GLU A 599 24.55 18.92 -27.03
CA GLU A 599 25.88 18.95 -27.65
C GLU A 599 26.05 17.88 -28.77
N ASP A 600 24.97 17.22 -29.18
CA ASP A 600 24.97 16.14 -30.18
C ASP A 600 25.82 14.88 -29.79
N GLU A 601 26.17 14.75 -28.51
CA GLU A 601 26.93 13.62 -27.95
C GLU A 601 26.00 12.48 -27.56
N PHE A 602 25.30 11.90 -28.53
CA PHE A 602 24.19 10.95 -28.30
C PHE A 602 24.60 9.67 -27.58
N ASN A 603 25.84 9.21 -27.66
CA ASN A 603 26.30 8.00 -26.97
C ASN A 603 26.40 8.23 -25.46
N ASP A 604 26.92 9.37 -25.04
CA ASP A 604 27.03 9.77 -23.65
C ASP A 604 25.63 10.09 -23.09
N ALA A 605 24.81 10.80 -23.88
CA ALA A 605 23.41 11.03 -23.55
C ALA A 605 22.65 9.72 -23.29
N ASN A 606 22.83 8.70 -24.16
CA ASN A 606 22.21 7.40 -24.00
C ASN A 606 22.69 6.67 -22.73
N THR A 607 24.00 6.76 -22.43
CA THR A 607 24.56 6.18 -21.20
C THR A 607 23.87 6.76 -19.96
N HIS A 608 23.69 8.08 -19.92
CA HIS A 608 23.07 8.74 -18.80
C HIS A 608 21.55 8.51 -18.72
N VAL A 609 20.84 8.37 -19.86
CA VAL A 609 19.42 7.97 -19.82
C VAL A 609 19.25 6.55 -19.23
N GLU A 610 20.13 5.61 -19.58
CA GLU A 610 20.08 4.26 -19.01
C GLU A 610 20.38 4.28 -17.49
N GLN A 611 21.32 5.12 -17.04
CA GLN A 611 21.53 5.35 -15.60
C GLN A 611 20.28 5.97 -14.94
N ALA A 612 19.67 6.98 -15.55
CA ALA A 612 18.42 7.55 -15.03
C ALA A 612 17.33 6.49 -14.93
N LYS A 613 17.12 5.66 -15.98
CA LYS A 613 16.14 4.55 -15.96
C LYS A 613 16.36 3.59 -14.79
N SER A 614 17.61 3.30 -14.42
CA SER A 614 17.92 2.42 -13.28
C SER A 614 17.50 2.99 -11.92
N HIS A 615 17.27 4.30 -11.86
CA HIS A 615 16.91 5.04 -10.65
C HIS A 615 15.45 5.53 -10.63
N THR A 616 14.60 5.10 -11.57
CA THR A 616 13.17 5.52 -11.61
C THR A 616 12.35 5.07 -10.41
N THR A 617 12.79 4.02 -9.70
CA THR A 617 12.09 3.42 -8.54
C THR A 617 10.60 3.08 -8.78
N GLY A 618 10.23 2.92 -10.06
CA GLY A 618 8.84 2.63 -10.45
C GLY A 618 7.94 3.87 -10.54
N HIS A 619 8.48 5.08 -10.36
CA HIS A 619 7.72 6.32 -10.45
C HIS A 619 7.27 6.58 -11.90
N PRO A 620 5.94 6.55 -12.23
CA PRO A 620 5.48 6.62 -13.62
C PRO A 620 5.94 7.87 -14.36
N TYR A 621 5.94 9.02 -13.67
CA TYR A 621 6.41 10.28 -14.25
C TYR A 621 7.90 10.26 -14.62
N ASN A 622 8.75 9.67 -13.77
CA ASN A 622 10.18 9.54 -14.08
C ASN A 622 10.41 8.56 -15.24
N ILE A 623 9.60 7.51 -15.33
CA ILE A 623 9.66 6.53 -16.41
C ILE A 623 9.37 7.23 -17.75
N CYS A 624 8.25 7.94 -17.88
CA CYS A 624 7.90 8.59 -19.14
C CYS A 624 8.86 9.74 -19.51
N ARG A 625 9.43 10.46 -18.53
CA ARG A 625 10.48 11.44 -18.76
C ARG A 625 11.74 10.81 -19.37
N ALA A 626 12.19 9.67 -18.83
CA ALA A 626 13.33 8.93 -19.36
C ALA A 626 13.04 8.38 -20.77
N MET A 627 11.82 7.90 -21.02
CA MET A 627 11.39 7.43 -22.34
C MET A 627 11.34 8.57 -23.37
N GLU A 628 10.76 9.72 -23.01
CA GLU A 628 10.78 10.93 -23.87
C GLU A 628 12.23 11.33 -24.25
N MET A 629 13.14 11.34 -23.26
CA MET A 629 14.53 11.66 -23.51
C MET A 629 15.20 10.63 -24.42
N GLN A 630 14.94 9.35 -24.22
CA GLN A 630 15.43 8.28 -25.07
C GLN A 630 14.94 8.44 -26.52
N ALA A 631 13.66 8.79 -26.71
CA ALA A 631 13.09 9.02 -28.03
C ALA A 631 13.78 10.21 -28.73
N ARG A 632 14.09 11.29 -28.00
CA ARG A 632 14.85 12.44 -28.54
C ARG A 632 16.27 12.06 -28.97
N ILE A 633 16.97 11.26 -28.15
CA ILE A 633 18.31 10.76 -28.49
C ILE A 633 18.26 9.89 -29.74
N TRP A 634 17.30 8.98 -29.83
CA TRP A 634 17.13 8.14 -31.02
C TRP A 634 16.74 8.94 -32.27
N TYR A 635 15.94 10.01 -32.10
CA TYR A 635 15.68 10.96 -33.19
C TYR A 635 16.96 11.60 -33.71
N GLY A 636 17.83 12.13 -32.83
CA GLY A 636 19.13 12.67 -33.19
C GLY A 636 20.10 11.66 -33.82
N GLN A 637 19.95 10.37 -33.49
CA GLN A 637 20.68 9.25 -34.10
C GLN A 637 20.07 8.75 -35.42
N HIS A 638 19.02 9.37 -35.96
CA HIS A 638 18.24 8.93 -37.12
C HIS A 638 17.57 7.54 -36.96
N ARG A 639 17.30 7.11 -35.73
CA ARG A 639 16.61 5.85 -35.41
C ARG A 639 15.11 6.11 -35.23
N PHE A 640 14.46 6.55 -36.31
CA PHE A 640 13.11 7.11 -36.28
C PHE A 640 12.02 6.12 -35.80
N GLN A 641 12.11 4.84 -36.16
CA GLN A 641 11.12 3.84 -35.76
C GLN A 641 11.16 3.58 -34.24
N GLU A 642 12.35 3.50 -33.67
CA GLU A 642 12.55 3.29 -32.24
C GLU A 642 12.14 4.55 -31.47
N ALA A 643 12.49 5.73 -31.96
CA ALA A 643 12.08 7.01 -31.39
C ALA A 643 10.54 7.14 -31.35
N LYS A 644 9.86 6.76 -32.45
CA LYS A 644 8.40 6.79 -32.53
C LYS A 644 7.74 5.84 -31.56
N SER A 645 8.27 4.62 -31.43
CA SER A 645 7.75 3.62 -30.50
C SER A 645 7.85 4.11 -29.05
N GLU A 646 9.05 4.55 -28.63
CA GLU A 646 9.32 5.01 -27.26
C GLU A 646 8.55 6.30 -26.93
N GLY A 647 8.51 7.26 -27.87
CA GLY A 647 7.78 8.51 -27.73
C GLY A 647 6.26 8.28 -27.60
N SER A 648 5.70 7.32 -28.33
CA SER A 648 4.27 6.96 -28.22
C SER A 648 3.95 6.37 -26.85
N CYS A 649 4.83 5.51 -26.32
CA CYS A 649 4.67 4.96 -24.97
C CYS A 649 4.77 6.05 -23.89
N ALA A 650 5.72 6.99 -24.04
CA ALA A 650 5.85 8.12 -23.13
C ALA A 650 4.59 9.01 -23.14
N LEU A 651 4.05 9.30 -24.34
CA LEU A 651 2.83 10.09 -24.49
C LEU A 651 1.64 9.46 -23.79
N GLU A 652 1.45 8.15 -23.99
CA GLU A 652 0.36 7.41 -23.34
C GLU A 652 0.41 7.52 -21.81
N ILE A 653 1.61 7.46 -21.22
CA ILE A 653 1.79 7.61 -19.77
C ILE A 653 1.51 9.05 -19.33
N TYR A 654 2.02 10.06 -20.04
CA TYR A 654 1.76 11.47 -19.71
C TYR A 654 0.27 11.83 -19.76
N GLU A 655 -0.46 11.33 -20.78
CA GLU A 655 -1.90 11.53 -20.90
C GLU A 655 -2.66 10.89 -19.72
N LYS A 656 -2.25 9.69 -19.30
CA LYS A 656 -2.82 9.02 -18.12
C LYS A 656 -2.52 9.77 -16.82
N LEU A 657 -1.39 10.44 -16.72
CA LEU A 657 -1.00 11.25 -15.56
C LEU A 657 -1.63 12.66 -15.58
N GLY A 658 -2.31 13.06 -16.65
CA GLY A 658 -2.81 14.41 -16.82
C GLY A 658 -1.72 15.48 -17.01
N ALA A 659 -0.49 15.08 -17.37
CA ALA A 659 0.66 15.95 -17.56
C ALA A 659 0.62 16.61 -18.96
N GLU A 660 -0.36 17.48 -19.22
CA GLU A 660 -0.64 18.03 -20.53
C GLU A 660 0.54 18.78 -21.18
N GLY A 661 1.33 19.52 -20.40
CA GLY A 661 2.52 20.22 -20.90
C GLY A 661 3.58 19.26 -21.46
N ASP A 662 3.83 18.15 -20.74
CA ASP A 662 4.77 17.11 -21.13
C ASP A 662 4.22 16.28 -22.31
N ALA A 663 2.93 15.95 -22.27
CA ALA A 663 2.23 15.30 -23.39
C ALA A 663 2.33 16.14 -24.67
N GLY A 664 2.20 17.47 -24.57
CA GLY A 664 2.38 18.39 -25.70
C GLY A 664 3.78 18.32 -26.31
N ARG A 665 4.83 18.21 -25.50
CA ARG A 665 6.21 18.03 -26.00
C ARG A 665 6.38 16.69 -26.73
N CYS A 666 5.82 15.62 -26.22
CA CYS A 666 5.84 14.32 -26.87
C CYS A 666 5.06 14.32 -28.20
N ARG A 667 3.87 14.95 -28.25
CA ARG A 667 3.12 15.10 -29.51
C ARG A 667 3.92 15.83 -30.58
N ASN A 668 4.62 16.92 -30.22
CA ASN A 668 5.48 17.66 -31.13
C ASN A 668 6.63 16.79 -31.67
N LEU A 669 7.29 16.00 -30.82
CA LEU A 669 8.33 15.06 -31.23
C LEU A 669 7.77 14.00 -32.21
N LEU A 670 6.59 13.43 -31.90
CA LEU A 670 5.94 12.44 -32.75
C LEU A 670 5.47 13.04 -34.09
N GLN A 671 5.09 14.31 -34.12
CA GLN A 671 4.78 15.01 -35.38
C GLN A 671 6.03 15.14 -36.27
N LEU A 672 7.17 15.56 -35.71
CA LEU A 672 8.44 15.60 -36.45
C LEU A 672 8.82 14.22 -37.00
N LEU A 673 8.64 13.17 -36.21
CA LEU A 673 8.91 11.78 -36.61
C LEU A 673 7.95 11.23 -37.68
N ASN A 674 6.82 11.86 -37.91
CA ASN A 674 5.88 11.48 -38.99
C ASN A 674 6.17 12.22 -40.30
N GLU A 675 6.95 13.29 -40.25
CA GLU A 675 7.36 14.09 -41.43
C GLU A 675 8.65 13.55 -42.06
N GLU A 676 9.45 12.76 -41.30
CA GLU A 676 10.64 12.01 -41.75
C GLU A 676 10.30 10.57 -42.18
#